data_23b1fd6dc52d16bfe000b6cc4332c59d
#
_entry.id   23b1fd6dc52d16bfe000b6cc4332c59d
#
_cell.length_a   1.000
_cell.length_b   1.000
_cell.length_c   1.000
_cell.angle_alpha   90.00
_cell.angle_beta   90.00
_cell.angle_gamma   90.00
#
_symmetry.space_group_name_H-M   'P 1'
#
loop_
_entity.id
_entity.type
_entity.pdbx_description
1 polymer ?
#
loop_
_entity_poly.entity_id
_entity_poly.type
_entity_poly.pdbx_seq_one_letter_code
_entity_poly.pdbx_strand_id
1 'polypeptide(L)'
;KGSTVWFTASIPDGEQTETYTYTDENGEEQTDTYTYTNYRTALYSLDLDSQVCAEVQGLTLPSVEEGWEGSSYVNDFQVMDDGSIWIFCMVNQYKTELPDDFDPNTQDEWQYQVNENKTVMVHLDATGAELARFDLIPPQDETTDGTASADTVVGSASGGDIAMYDMPASYYSNISSVVVGEDGTIYGYDWQNVYLFDSEGKYLATIEAGDNGGELKRLDANTVGSITYIYDAENETGTNYFVPINVETKSYDTEHKTALPNSAWDIYPGVEEYDFLYNYNSKIFGYISSSDTSEKLLDWMDSDINPNNMSSFAVMNDGRIIAVLNHWDDETSVNELVLMERVDASSLPEKTVLTLACFYLDYNIQQKIVDFNKTSDAYRIVVKDYSEFNTNDDYSAGLTKLNTEIMSGVIPDMFLTENLPIERYAAKGILTDLYELIDSDSELTRESFVPQIIKACETDGKLYELPASFMVQTAFGLSKVVDGYDVWNVAAVQDAMTKLQEDAYVFDYYTTQATVMGNCVSNNLSAFVNWQTGECSFDSESFITLLNFAKTFPAEFDWEAYDSEHSGEYADDATMMKNGQKLLSSAYLYGFEDYLYSMSQYEGEGITFVGYPSEDGTSNHLFSTSQTFAISTTCKARDVAWNFLSQLVREDYQSGDNVWNFPVNQKAFDAKMKEAMTEEYQTDENGNQILDENGDPIKIPKTTYYTATASSTTLDSSDPGRVDIYALSQEQADQILDVISKTTRLSVYDESIMDIVNDNDNSIYYIIKDLPEDTR
;
A
#
# COMPACT_ATOMS: atom_id res chain seq x y z
N LYS A 1 -6.16 -32.74 4.51
CA LYS A 1 -7.09 -33.73 5.09
C LYS A 1 -6.30 -34.82 5.84
N GLY A 2 -6.68 -35.10 7.07
CA GLY A 2 -5.88 -35.99 7.92
C GLY A 2 -4.46 -35.47 8.09
N SER A 3 -3.45 -36.31 7.88
CA SER A 3 -2.03 -35.94 7.86
C SER A 3 -1.52 -35.58 6.45
N THR A 4 -2.38 -35.45 5.45
CA THR A 4 -1.95 -35.15 4.09
C THR A 4 -2.25 -33.68 3.75
N VAL A 5 -1.22 -33.00 3.25
CA VAL A 5 -1.28 -31.62 2.72
C VAL A 5 -1.26 -31.69 1.19
N TRP A 6 -2.09 -30.87 0.58
CA TRP A 6 -2.20 -30.74 -0.86
C TRP A 6 -1.82 -29.32 -1.27
N PHE A 7 -1.06 -29.19 -2.35
CA PHE A 7 -0.64 -27.89 -2.87
C PHE A 7 -0.36 -27.96 -4.36
N THR A 8 -0.52 -26.85 -5.05
CA THR A 8 -0.07 -26.68 -6.44
C THR A 8 1.33 -26.11 -6.48
N ALA A 9 2.09 -26.46 -7.50
CA ALA A 9 3.41 -25.90 -7.76
C ALA A 9 3.61 -25.67 -9.26
N SER A 10 4.31 -24.58 -9.60
CA SER A 10 4.78 -24.31 -10.96
C SER A 10 6.12 -24.99 -11.16
N ILE A 11 6.15 -25.94 -12.10
CA ILE A 11 7.33 -26.76 -12.37
C ILE A 11 7.89 -26.37 -13.74
N PRO A 12 9.21 -26.15 -13.86
CA PRO A 12 9.83 -25.90 -15.16
C PRO A 12 9.53 -27.04 -16.15
N ASP A 13 9.05 -26.71 -17.34
CA ASP A 13 8.66 -27.67 -18.40
C ASP A 13 9.31 -27.32 -19.74
N GLY A 14 10.63 -27.13 -19.72
CA GLY A 14 11.44 -26.83 -20.88
C GLY A 14 11.67 -25.34 -21.10
N GLU A 15 12.49 -25.05 -22.11
CA GLU A 15 12.79 -23.69 -22.55
C GLU A 15 12.16 -23.44 -23.92
N GLN A 16 11.58 -22.28 -24.09
CA GLN A 16 11.08 -21.81 -25.38
C GLN A 16 11.85 -20.58 -25.81
N THR A 17 12.20 -20.56 -27.10
CA THR A 17 12.91 -19.44 -27.72
C THR A 17 11.99 -18.79 -28.76
N GLU A 18 11.72 -17.53 -28.58
CA GLU A 18 10.95 -16.72 -29.54
C GLU A 18 11.85 -15.67 -30.18
N THR A 19 11.60 -15.44 -31.45
CA THR A 19 12.38 -14.50 -32.27
C THR A 19 11.43 -13.46 -32.83
N TYR A 20 11.64 -12.20 -32.45
CA TYR A 20 10.88 -11.06 -32.94
C TYR A 20 11.70 -10.31 -33.97
N THR A 21 11.09 -10.02 -35.11
CA THR A 21 11.69 -9.15 -36.13
C THR A 21 10.93 -7.83 -36.15
N TYR A 22 11.63 -6.76 -35.93
CA TYR A 22 11.08 -5.40 -35.97
C TYR A 22 11.94 -4.51 -36.85
N THR A 23 11.38 -3.41 -37.31
CA THR A 23 12.11 -2.43 -38.10
C THR A 23 12.54 -1.30 -37.19
N ASP A 24 13.84 -1.06 -37.09
CA ASP A 24 14.38 0.02 -36.28
C ASP A 24 14.07 1.42 -36.83
N GLU A 25 14.45 2.45 -36.13
CA GLU A 25 14.23 3.86 -36.50
C GLU A 25 14.90 4.25 -37.81
N ASN A 26 15.89 3.47 -38.29
CA ASN A 26 16.60 3.67 -39.54
C ASN A 26 15.95 2.91 -40.71
N GLY A 27 14.89 2.15 -40.48
CA GLY A 27 14.22 1.32 -41.44
C GLY A 27 14.95 -0.01 -41.74
N GLU A 28 15.82 -0.48 -40.83
CA GLU A 28 16.51 -1.76 -40.95
C GLU A 28 15.78 -2.81 -40.12
N GLU A 29 15.61 -4.03 -40.69
CA GLU A 29 15.05 -5.18 -39.93
C GLU A 29 16.05 -5.66 -38.88
N GLN A 30 15.63 -5.58 -37.62
CA GLN A 30 16.33 -6.12 -36.45
C GLN A 30 15.63 -7.39 -36.00
N THR A 31 16.39 -8.28 -35.36
CA THR A 31 15.87 -9.56 -34.86
C THR A 31 16.38 -9.82 -33.46
N ASP A 32 15.48 -9.81 -32.51
CA ASP A 32 15.77 -10.16 -31.13
C ASP A 32 15.26 -11.56 -30.79
N THR A 33 16.04 -12.26 -30.00
CA THR A 33 15.73 -13.63 -29.60
C THR A 33 15.67 -13.71 -28.07
N TYR A 34 14.50 -14.06 -27.55
CA TYR A 34 14.27 -14.26 -26.11
C TYR A 34 14.08 -15.73 -25.82
N THR A 35 14.81 -16.21 -24.82
CA THR A 35 14.63 -17.57 -24.30
C THR A 35 14.01 -17.48 -22.91
N TYR A 36 12.88 -18.13 -22.71
CA TYR A 36 12.21 -18.20 -21.41
C TYR A 36 11.87 -19.64 -21.04
N THR A 37 11.79 -19.87 -19.73
CA THR A 37 11.41 -21.18 -19.19
C THR A 37 9.90 -21.31 -19.19
N ASN A 38 9.38 -22.35 -19.82
CA ASN A 38 7.97 -22.72 -19.69
C ASN A 38 7.74 -23.36 -18.32
N TYR A 39 6.57 -23.15 -17.76
CA TYR A 39 6.14 -23.75 -16.51
C TYR A 39 4.83 -24.50 -16.71
N ARG A 40 4.70 -25.65 -16.06
CA ARG A 40 3.41 -26.33 -15.92
C ARG A 40 2.96 -26.31 -14.47
N THR A 41 1.67 -26.22 -14.25
CA THR A 41 1.08 -26.41 -12.92
C THR A 41 0.94 -27.90 -12.62
N ALA A 42 1.44 -28.31 -11.46
CA ALA A 42 1.29 -29.67 -10.95
C ALA A 42 0.67 -29.67 -9.55
N LEU A 43 -0.17 -30.66 -9.25
CA LEU A 43 -0.72 -30.87 -7.92
C LEU A 43 0.10 -31.90 -7.17
N TYR A 44 0.45 -31.60 -5.93
CA TYR A 44 1.22 -32.45 -5.04
C TYR A 44 0.44 -32.83 -3.80
N SER A 45 0.72 -34.00 -3.27
CA SER A 45 0.35 -34.41 -1.92
C SER A 45 1.59 -34.66 -1.09
N LEU A 46 1.61 -34.16 0.14
CA LEU A 46 2.64 -34.40 1.14
C LEU A 46 2.01 -35.10 2.34
N ASP A 47 2.38 -36.34 2.58
CA ASP A 47 2.02 -37.05 3.81
C ASP A 47 3.00 -36.65 4.91
N LEU A 48 2.52 -36.00 5.96
CA LEU A 48 3.34 -35.44 7.04
C LEU A 48 3.93 -36.52 7.96
N ASP A 49 3.28 -37.67 8.07
CA ASP A 49 3.76 -38.76 8.93
C ASP A 49 4.94 -39.50 8.30
N SER A 50 4.84 -39.77 7.01
CA SER A 50 5.91 -40.43 6.25
C SER A 50 6.91 -39.48 5.63
N GLN A 51 6.60 -38.18 5.57
CA GLN A 51 7.37 -37.15 4.86
C GLN A 51 7.54 -37.41 3.36
N VAL A 52 6.60 -38.13 2.76
CA VAL A 52 6.61 -38.42 1.33
C VAL A 52 5.80 -37.38 0.57
N CYS A 53 6.48 -36.67 -0.31
CA CYS A 53 5.86 -35.74 -1.26
C CYS A 53 5.75 -36.46 -2.62
N ALA A 54 4.57 -36.44 -3.23
CA ALA A 54 4.31 -37.07 -4.51
C ALA A 54 3.43 -36.20 -5.40
N GLU A 55 3.78 -36.12 -6.67
CA GLU A 55 2.93 -35.50 -7.68
C GLU A 55 1.71 -36.38 -7.95
N VAL A 56 0.53 -35.74 -8.04
CA VAL A 56 -0.72 -36.39 -8.44
C VAL A 56 -0.73 -36.60 -9.95
N GLN A 57 -0.46 -37.81 -10.37
CA GLN A 57 -0.19 -38.16 -11.78
C GLN A 57 -1.41 -38.04 -12.72
N GLY A 58 -2.61 -37.88 -12.19
CA GLY A 58 -3.84 -37.84 -12.97
C GLY A 58 -4.25 -36.46 -13.50
N LEU A 59 -3.63 -35.38 -12.99
CA LEU A 59 -3.99 -34.05 -13.43
C LEU A 59 -3.41 -33.75 -14.81
N THR A 60 -4.30 -33.51 -15.76
CA THR A 60 -3.98 -32.94 -17.07
C THR A 60 -4.77 -31.64 -17.21
N LEU A 61 -4.11 -30.52 -17.44
CA LEU A 61 -4.82 -29.27 -17.65
C LEU A 61 -5.68 -29.31 -18.91
N PRO A 62 -6.82 -28.58 -18.94
CA PRO A 62 -7.58 -28.37 -20.17
C PRO A 62 -6.70 -27.78 -21.26
N SER A 63 -6.88 -28.16 -22.49
CA SER A 63 -6.16 -27.57 -23.61
C SER A 63 -6.91 -26.39 -24.20
N VAL A 64 -6.15 -25.41 -24.69
CA VAL A 64 -6.67 -24.36 -25.59
C VAL A 64 -7.26 -25.00 -26.85
N GLU A 65 -8.31 -24.45 -27.41
CA GLU A 65 -8.96 -24.96 -28.62
C GLU A 65 -8.07 -24.89 -29.86
N GLU A 66 -8.28 -25.79 -30.80
CA GLU A 66 -7.55 -25.77 -32.06
C GLU A 66 -7.80 -24.47 -32.85
N GLY A 67 -6.74 -23.72 -33.13
CA GLY A 67 -6.80 -22.44 -33.83
C GLY A 67 -6.98 -21.23 -32.91
N TRP A 68 -6.94 -21.42 -31.60
CA TRP A 68 -6.84 -20.36 -30.59
C TRP A 68 -5.45 -20.35 -29.96
N GLU A 69 -5.05 -19.19 -29.49
CA GLU A 69 -3.84 -18.97 -28.68
C GLU A 69 -4.26 -18.74 -27.22
N GLY A 70 -3.38 -19.01 -26.28
CA GLY A 70 -3.67 -18.76 -24.87
C GLY A 70 -3.06 -19.82 -23.94
N SER A 71 -3.58 -19.85 -22.72
CA SER A 71 -3.06 -20.73 -21.67
C SER A 71 -4.17 -21.26 -20.78
N SER A 72 -3.87 -22.36 -20.09
CA SER A 72 -4.72 -22.91 -19.03
C SER A 72 -3.95 -23.06 -17.73
N TYR A 73 -4.62 -22.84 -16.61
CA TYR A 73 -4.03 -22.96 -15.28
C TYR A 73 -5.04 -23.43 -14.25
N VAL A 74 -4.53 -23.94 -13.12
CA VAL A 74 -5.36 -24.22 -11.95
C VAL A 74 -5.61 -22.92 -11.21
N ASN A 75 -6.87 -22.53 -11.07
CA ASN A 75 -7.25 -21.36 -10.28
C ASN A 75 -7.41 -21.73 -8.80
N ASP A 76 -8.05 -22.86 -8.52
CA ASP A 76 -8.24 -23.38 -7.16
C ASP A 76 -8.49 -24.88 -7.18
N PHE A 77 -8.41 -25.53 -6.03
CA PHE A 77 -8.81 -26.95 -5.86
C PHE A 77 -9.35 -27.19 -4.46
N GLN A 78 -10.19 -28.20 -4.36
CA GLN A 78 -10.82 -28.61 -3.10
C GLN A 78 -10.72 -30.11 -2.90
N VAL A 79 -10.24 -30.52 -1.72
CA VAL A 79 -10.18 -31.94 -1.33
C VAL A 79 -11.40 -32.28 -0.47
N MET A 80 -12.18 -33.25 -0.90
CA MET A 80 -13.39 -33.69 -0.24
C MET A 80 -13.13 -34.66 0.92
N ASP A 81 -14.16 -34.96 1.72
CA ASP A 81 -14.02 -35.87 2.89
C ASP A 81 -13.71 -37.30 2.48
N ASP A 82 -14.14 -37.72 1.32
CA ASP A 82 -13.83 -39.05 0.75
C ASP A 82 -12.46 -39.14 0.10
N GLY A 83 -11.70 -38.03 0.07
CA GLY A 83 -10.38 -37.90 -0.52
C GLY A 83 -10.38 -37.59 -2.01
N SER A 84 -11.55 -37.45 -2.65
CA SER A 84 -11.65 -37.00 -4.03
C SER A 84 -11.24 -35.53 -4.14
N ILE A 85 -10.83 -35.09 -5.34
CA ILE A 85 -10.29 -33.74 -5.54
C ILE A 85 -11.04 -33.07 -6.68
N TRP A 86 -11.63 -31.95 -6.39
CA TRP A 86 -12.21 -31.05 -7.39
C TRP A 86 -11.22 -29.95 -7.71
N ILE A 87 -10.94 -29.76 -9.00
CA ILE A 87 -9.97 -28.78 -9.47
C ILE A 87 -10.69 -27.81 -10.38
N PHE A 88 -10.60 -26.55 -10.07
CA PHE A 88 -11.11 -25.45 -10.84
C PHE A 88 -10.01 -24.93 -11.78
N CYS A 89 -10.17 -25.12 -13.08
CA CYS A 89 -9.25 -24.66 -14.11
C CYS A 89 -9.84 -23.50 -14.90
N MET A 90 -8.99 -22.53 -15.22
CA MET A 90 -9.30 -21.48 -16.18
C MET A 90 -8.57 -21.75 -17.49
N VAL A 91 -9.25 -21.54 -18.61
CA VAL A 91 -8.67 -21.52 -19.94
C VAL A 91 -8.91 -20.14 -20.51
N ASN A 92 -7.86 -19.36 -20.63
CA ASN A 92 -7.89 -18.04 -21.28
C ASN A 92 -7.37 -18.22 -22.70
N GLN A 93 -8.23 -17.97 -23.68
CA GLN A 93 -7.86 -18.16 -25.06
C GLN A 93 -8.34 -17.00 -25.94
N TYR A 94 -7.60 -16.72 -26.99
CA TYR A 94 -7.93 -15.66 -27.91
C TYR A 94 -7.59 -16.08 -29.36
N LYS A 95 -8.24 -15.45 -30.32
CA LYS A 95 -7.89 -15.52 -31.72
C LYS A 95 -8.03 -14.14 -32.36
N THR A 96 -7.19 -13.83 -33.33
CA THR A 96 -7.26 -12.58 -34.08
C THR A 96 -8.03 -12.84 -35.39
N GLU A 97 -9.14 -12.13 -35.58
CA GLU A 97 -9.97 -12.22 -36.78
C GLU A 97 -9.87 -10.91 -37.58
N LEU A 98 -8.78 -10.75 -38.37
CA LEU A 98 -8.55 -9.54 -39.13
C LEU A 98 -9.59 -9.39 -40.26
N PRO A 99 -10.18 -8.20 -40.45
CA PRO A 99 -11.06 -7.91 -41.60
C PRO A 99 -10.30 -7.92 -42.92
N ASP A 100 -11.02 -8.13 -44.04
CA ASP A 100 -10.43 -8.19 -45.36
C ASP A 100 -9.71 -6.87 -45.80
N ASP A 101 -10.04 -5.77 -45.14
CA ASP A 101 -9.49 -4.43 -45.40
C ASP A 101 -8.55 -3.94 -44.29
N PHE A 102 -8.02 -4.83 -43.45
CA PHE A 102 -7.06 -4.51 -42.38
C PHE A 102 -5.79 -3.88 -42.97
N ASP A 103 -5.39 -2.72 -42.42
CA ASP A 103 -4.15 -2.04 -42.75
C ASP A 103 -3.25 -1.94 -41.50
N PRO A 104 -2.16 -2.71 -41.44
CA PRO A 104 -1.27 -2.72 -40.29
C PRO A 104 -0.52 -1.40 -40.01
N ASN A 105 -0.59 -0.42 -40.96
CA ASN A 105 0.00 0.91 -40.73
C ASN A 105 -0.95 1.89 -40.01
N THR A 106 -2.23 1.54 -39.91
CA THR A 106 -3.26 2.44 -39.35
C THR A 106 -4.20 1.77 -38.33
N GLN A 107 -4.06 0.45 -38.14
CA GLN A 107 -4.93 -0.35 -37.31
C GLN A 107 -4.09 -1.38 -36.57
N ASP A 108 -4.38 -1.59 -35.29
CA ASP A 108 -3.70 -2.57 -34.46
C ASP A 108 -4.45 -3.91 -34.46
N GLU A 109 -3.72 -5.01 -34.59
CA GLU A 109 -4.27 -6.37 -34.61
C GLU A 109 -5.06 -6.72 -33.32
N TRP A 110 -4.64 -6.18 -32.16
CA TRP A 110 -5.29 -6.45 -30.88
C TRP A 110 -6.76 -5.97 -30.84
N GLN A 111 -7.14 -4.97 -31.66
CA GLN A 111 -8.52 -4.49 -31.77
C GLN A 111 -9.46 -5.54 -32.40
N TYR A 112 -8.89 -6.55 -33.05
CA TYR A 112 -9.61 -7.64 -33.71
C TYR A 112 -9.42 -8.96 -32.98
N GLN A 113 -8.92 -8.94 -31.76
CA GLN A 113 -8.86 -10.12 -30.90
C GLN A 113 -10.24 -10.46 -30.34
N VAL A 114 -10.63 -11.71 -30.56
CA VAL A 114 -11.78 -12.33 -29.89
C VAL A 114 -11.25 -13.11 -28.71
N ASN A 115 -11.59 -12.70 -27.50
CA ASN A 115 -11.18 -13.37 -26.28
C ASN A 115 -12.31 -14.29 -25.80
N GLU A 116 -11.97 -15.48 -25.33
CA GLU A 116 -12.87 -16.41 -24.71
C GLU A 116 -12.21 -17.03 -23.48
N ASN A 117 -12.90 -16.98 -22.35
CA ASN A 117 -12.45 -17.61 -21.12
C ASN A 117 -13.41 -18.74 -20.77
N LYS A 118 -12.87 -19.89 -20.40
CA LYS A 118 -13.64 -21.07 -19.99
C LYS A 118 -13.31 -21.47 -18.58
N THR A 119 -14.33 -21.82 -17.84
CA THR A 119 -14.22 -22.45 -16.53
C THR A 119 -14.41 -23.95 -16.68
N VAL A 120 -13.38 -24.71 -16.38
CA VAL A 120 -13.38 -26.18 -16.51
C VAL A 120 -13.20 -26.82 -15.14
N MET A 121 -14.12 -27.71 -14.77
CA MET A 121 -13.97 -28.55 -13.59
C MET A 121 -13.35 -29.88 -13.95
N VAL A 122 -12.34 -30.28 -13.16
CA VAL A 122 -11.74 -31.62 -13.22
C VAL A 122 -11.94 -32.31 -11.88
N HIS A 123 -12.55 -33.47 -11.89
CA HIS A 123 -12.80 -34.28 -10.69
C HIS A 123 -11.90 -35.52 -10.72
N LEU A 124 -11.07 -35.65 -9.69
CA LEU A 124 -10.16 -36.81 -9.51
C LEU A 124 -10.62 -37.63 -8.31
N ASP A 125 -10.42 -38.96 -8.36
CA ASP A 125 -10.56 -39.80 -7.18
C ASP A 125 -9.39 -39.64 -6.20
N ALA A 126 -9.47 -40.25 -5.03
CA ALA A 126 -8.44 -40.22 -3.99
C ALA A 126 -7.06 -40.79 -4.45
N THR A 127 -6.99 -41.47 -5.58
CA THR A 127 -5.73 -41.96 -6.16
C THR A 127 -5.19 -41.06 -7.26
N GLY A 128 -5.92 -39.97 -7.60
CA GLY A 128 -5.57 -39.04 -8.66
C GLY A 128 -6.09 -39.44 -10.04
N ALA A 129 -6.92 -40.51 -10.17
CA ALA A 129 -7.50 -40.87 -11.46
C ALA A 129 -8.69 -39.94 -11.80
N GLU A 130 -8.75 -39.45 -13.03
CA GLU A 130 -9.83 -38.57 -13.49
C GLU A 130 -11.17 -39.34 -13.55
N LEU A 131 -12.12 -38.83 -12.80
CA LEU A 131 -13.50 -39.32 -12.76
C LEU A 131 -14.38 -38.57 -13.75
N ALA A 132 -14.23 -37.26 -13.84
CA ALA A 132 -15.02 -36.39 -14.70
C ALA A 132 -14.27 -35.14 -15.10
N ARG A 133 -14.67 -34.57 -16.23
CA ARG A 133 -14.21 -33.27 -16.74
C ARG A 133 -15.36 -32.62 -17.51
N PHE A 134 -15.66 -31.37 -17.23
CA PHE A 134 -16.72 -30.62 -17.89
C PHE A 134 -16.54 -29.11 -17.73
N ASP A 135 -17.09 -28.35 -18.66
CA ASP A 135 -17.14 -26.91 -18.60
C ASP A 135 -18.32 -26.46 -17.73
N LEU A 136 -18.11 -25.44 -16.88
CA LEU A 136 -19.18 -24.73 -16.20
C LEU A 136 -19.68 -23.61 -17.13
N ILE A 137 -20.87 -23.76 -17.67
CA ILE A 137 -21.45 -22.82 -18.63
C ILE A 137 -22.67 -22.16 -17.99
N PRO A 138 -22.54 -20.89 -17.53
CA PRO A 138 -23.68 -20.10 -17.10
C PRO A 138 -24.64 -19.84 -18.27
N PRO A 139 -25.94 -19.64 -18.02
CA PRO A 139 -26.88 -19.27 -19.07
C PRO A 139 -26.48 -17.89 -19.60
N GLN A 140 -26.36 -17.76 -20.91
CA GLN A 140 -26.20 -16.48 -21.55
C GLN A 140 -27.54 -15.72 -21.53
N ASP A 141 -27.55 -14.51 -21.04
CA ASP A 141 -28.72 -13.64 -21.12
C ASP A 141 -28.96 -13.25 -22.59
N GLU A 142 -30.11 -13.69 -23.14
CA GLU A 142 -30.52 -13.35 -24.51
C GLU A 142 -30.78 -11.83 -24.71
N THR A 143 -30.63 -11.00 -23.69
CA THR A 143 -30.96 -9.58 -23.69
C THR A 143 -29.79 -8.63 -23.95
N THR A 144 -28.56 -9.09 -24.02
CA THR A 144 -27.41 -8.27 -24.43
C THR A 144 -27.21 -8.34 -25.94
N ASP A 145 -28.13 -7.74 -26.70
CA ASP A 145 -27.83 -7.26 -28.06
C ASP A 145 -26.74 -6.18 -27.93
N GLY A 146 -25.56 -6.44 -28.41
CA GLY A 146 -24.27 -5.73 -28.39
C GLY A 146 -24.22 -4.19 -28.30
N THR A 147 -25.08 -3.59 -27.51
CA THR A 147 -25.07 -2.17 -27.18
C THR A 147 -25.35 -2.00 -25.68
N ALA A 148 -24.44 -2.43 -24.83
CA ALA A 148 -24.46 -2.01 -23.44
C ALA A 148 -24.02 -0.54 -23.38
N SER A 149 -24.95 0.32 -23.01
CA SER A 149 -24.69 1.75 -22.73
C SER A 149 -23.70 1.85 -21.55
N ALA A 150 -22.72 2.73 -21.73
CA ALA A 150 -21.68 3.06 -20.74
C ALA A 150 -22.22 3.81 -19.53
N ASP A 151 -23.24 3.27 -18.85
CA ASP A 151 -23.72 3.86 -17.59
C ASP A 151 -23.84 2.73 -16.55
N THR A 152 -23.11 2.89 -15.49
CA THR A 152 -23.08 2.16 -14.22
C THR A 152 -22.06 1.00 -14.07
N VAL A 153 -20.81 1.34 -13.81
CA VAL A 153 -20.05 0.66 -12.73
C VAL A 153 -19.21 1.73 -11.99
N VAL A 154 -19.75 2.22 -10.88
CA VAL A 154 -18.97 3.03 -9.94
C VAL A 154 -18.29 2.06 -8.97
N GLY A 155 -17.09 1.65 -9.31
CA GLY A 155 -16.17 1.00 -8.39
C GLY A 155 -15.19 2.05 -7.89
N SER A 156 -15.31 2.47 -6.63
CA SER A 156 -14.34 3.36 -5.99
C SER A 156 -13.01 2.65 -5.78
N ALA A 157 -12.06 2.87 -6.70
CA ALA A 157 -10.66 2.63 -6.46
C ALA A 157 -9.96 3.99 -6.47
N SER A 158 -9.33 4.33 -5.37
CA SER A 158 -8.53 5.54 -5.19
C SER A 158 -7.42 5.62 -6.23
N GLY A 159 -7.44 6.68 -7.03
CA GLY A 159 -6.32 7.19 -7.78
C GLY A 159 -6.27 6.85 -9.27
N GLY A 160 -6.61 7.84 -10.08
CA GLY A 160 -6.32 7.92 -11.51
C GLY A 160 -7.47 7.44 -12.40
N ASP A 161 -8.07 8.35 -13.16
CA ASP A 161 -9.01 8.06 -14.23
C ASP A 161 -8.29 7.22 -15.31
N ILE A 162 -8.38 5.91 -15.20
CA ILE A 162 -8.13 5.04 -16.34
C ILE A 162 -9.41 5.08 -17.15
N ALA A 163 -9.37 5.68 -18.32
CA ALA A 163 -10.43 5.58 -19.31
C ALA A 163 -10.74 4.08 -19.51
N MET A 164 -11.91 3.65 -19.04
CA MET A 164 -12.35 2.27 -19.25
C MET A 164 -12.65 2.14 -20.75
N TYR A 165 -11.79 1.41 -21.44
CA TYR A 165 -12.05 0.97 -22.80
C TYR A 165 -13.35 0.18 -22.83
N ASP A 166 -14.11 0.34 -23.93
CA ASP A 166 -15.26 -0.50 -24.30
C ASP A 166 -14.79 -1.96 -24.44
N MET A 167 -14.71 -2.69 -23.33
CA MET A 167 -14.42 -4.12 -23.37
C MET A 167 -15.67 -4.83 -23.84
N PRO A 168 -15.57 -5.77 -24.80
CA PRO A 168 -16.72 -6.55 -25.24
C PRO A 168 -17.40 -7.25 -24.07
N ALA A 169 -18.72 -7.31 -24.08
CA ALA A 169 -19.55 -7.93 -23.02
C ALA A 169 -19.18 -9.39 -22.67
N SER A 170 -18.42 -10.07 -23.52
CA SER A 170 -17.86 -11.42 -23.26
C SER A 170 -16.83 -11.47 -22.13
N TYR A 171 -16.30 -10.33 -21.69
CA TYR A 171 -15.29 -10.27 -20.61
C TYR A 171 -15.89 -10.41 -19.20
N TYR A 172 -17.20 -10.21 -19.03
CA TYR A 172 -17.85 -10.11 -17.71
C TYR A 172 -18.61 -11.38 -17.27
N SER A 173 -18.61 -12.45 -18.07
CA SER A 173 -19.33 -13.68 -17.73
C SER A 173 -18.47 -14.80 -17.14
N ASN A 174 -17.30 -14.48 -16.60
CA ASN A 174 -16.36 -15.47 -16.10
C ASN A 174 -16.64 -15.78 -14.63
N ILE A 175 -16.85 -17.06 -14.35
CA ILE A 175 -16.85 -17.56 -12.97
C ILE A 175 -15.46 -17.28 -12.36
N SER A 176 -15.40 -16.41 -11.36
CA SER A 176 -14.15 -15.98 -10.70
C SER A 176 -13.77 -16.88 -9.54
N SER A 177 -14.75 -17.48 -8.86
CA SER A 177 -14.52 -18.45 -7.80
C SER A 177 -15.51 -19.60 -7.85
N VAL A 178 -15.09 -20.78 -7.38
CA VAL A 178 -15.92 -21.99 -7.33
C VAL A 178 -15.78 -22.66 -5.96
N VAL A 179 -16.88 -23.06 -5.38
CA VAL A 179 -16.93 -23.88 -4.16
C VAL A 179 -17.78 -25.11 -4.42
N VAL A 180 -17.35 -26.28 -3.93
CA VAL A 180 -18.07 -27.54 -4.06
C VAL A 180 -18.53 -28.00 -2.68
N GLY A 181 -19.83 -28.22 -2.51
CA GLY A 181 -20.39 -28.82 -1.30
C GLY A 181 -20.11 -30.33 -1.22
N GLU A 182 -20.13 -30.91 -0.03
CA GLU A 182 -19.92 -32.37 0.15
C GLU A 182 -21.02 -33.22 -0.52
N ASP A 183 -22.17 -32.61 -0.82
CA ASP A 183 -23.27 -33.25 -1.61
C ASP A 183 -22.99 -33.22 -3.12
N GLY A 184 -21.88 -32.62 -3.55
CA GLY A 184 -21.51 -32.50 -4.96
C GLY A 184 -22.14 -31.29 -5.67
N THR A 185 -22.88 -30.44 -4.98
CA THR A 185 -23.38 -29.18 -5.57
C THR A 185 -22.21 -28.24 -5.82
N ILE A 186 -22.12 -27.67 -7.03
CA ILE A 186 -21.08 -26.73 -7.43
C ILE A 186 -21.69 -25.35 -7.45
N TYR A 187 -21.01 -24.42 -6.77
CA TYR A 187 -21.34 -22.99 -6.68
C TYR A 187 -20.28 -22.20 -7.44
N GLY A 188 -20.66 -21.51 -8.51
CA GLY A 188 -19.78 -20.61 -9.24
C GLY A 188 -20.21 -19.15 -9.06
N TYR A 189 -19.28 -18.23 -8.88
CA TYR A 189 -19.54 -16.80 -8.65
C TYR A 189 -18.84 -15.92 -9.68
N ASP A 190 -19.53 -14.90 -10.21
CA ASP A 190 -19.04 -13.99 -11.26
C ASP A 190 -19.15 -12.50 -10.90
N TRP A 191 -19.14 -12.15 -9.61
CA TRP A 191 -19.33 -10.80 -9.06
C TRP A 191 -20.78 -10.30 -9.02
N GLN A 192 -21.66 -10.78 -9.87
CA GLN A 192 -23.07 -10.41 -9.94
C GLN A 192 -24.00 -11.54 -9.51
N ASN A 193 -23.61 -12.77 -9.80
CA ASN A 193 -24.46 -13.94 -9.63
C ASN A 193 -23.73 -15.12 -9.02
N VAL A 194 -24.48 -15.96 -8.33
CA VAL A 194 -24.06 -17.31 -8.00
C VAL A 194 -24.80 -18.30 -8.91
N TYR A 195 -24.05 -19.11 -9.60
CA TYR A 195 -24.55 -20.20 -10.45
C TYR A 195 -24.48 -21.55 -9.73
N LEU A 196 -25.58 -22.25 -9.68
CA LEU A 196 -25.60 -23.59 -9.13
C LEU A 196 -25.54 -24.62 -10.25
N PHE A 197 -24.68 -25.63 -10.06
CA PHE A 197 -24.58 -26.79 -10.94
C PHE A 197 -24.63 -28.06 -10.10
N ASP A 198 -25.05 -29.18 -10.73
CA ASP A 198 -24.93 -30.49 -10.12
C ASP A 198 -23.50 -31.07 -10.29
N SER A 199 -23.24 -32.23 -9.71
CA SER A 199 -21.93 -32.88 -9.74
C SER A 199 -21.48 -33.34 -11.15
N GLU A 200 -22.33 -33.24 -12.18
CA GLU A 200 -22.00 -33.48 -13.57
C GLU A 200 -21.82 -32.17 -14.38
N GLY A 201 -21.85 -31.01 -13.70
CA GLY A 201 -21.70 -29.68 -14.30
C GLY A 201 -22.97 -29.17 -15.00
N LYS A 202 -24.11 -29.82 -14.77
CA LYS A 202 -25.36 -29.36 -15.35
C LYS A 202 -25.93 -28.19 -14.55
N TYR A 203 -26.18 -27.08 -15.24
CA TYR A 203 -26.77 -25.88 -14.65
C TYR A 203 -28.14 -26.16 -13.98
N LEU A 204 -28.30 -25.65 -12.76
CA LEU A 204 -29.50 -25.80 -11.92
C LEU A 204 -30.24 -24.47 -11.69
N ALA A 205 -29.51 -23.39 -11.42
CA ALA A 205 -30.08 -22.08 -11.11
C ALA A 205 -29.04 -20.95 -11.15
N THR A 206 -29.56 -19.73 -11.33
CA THR A 206 -28.85 -18.46 -11.03
C THR A 206 -29.47 -17.83 -9.80
N ILE A 207 -28.63 -17.28 -8.93
CA ILE A 207 -29.01 -16.52 -7.73
C ILE A 207 -28.34 -15.16 -7.89
N GLU A 208 -29.12 -14.08 -7.98
CA GLU A 208 -28.57 -12.74 -7.98
C GLU A 208 -27.87 -12.47 -6.64
N ALA A 209 -26.63 -12.03 -6.70
CA ALA A 209 -25.85 -11.70 -5.51
C ALA A 209 -26.39 -10.45 -4.82
N GLY A 210 -26.70 -9.39 -5.59
CA GLY A 210 -27.20 -8.12 -5.06
C GLY A 210 -26.32 -7.58 -3.93
N ASP A 211 -26.94 -7.03 -2.89
CA ASP A 211 -26.24 -6.52 -1.71
C ASP A 211 -25.59 -7.65 -0.84
N ASN A 212 -25.90 -8.91 -1.13
CA ASN A 212 -25.30 -10.06 -0.45
C ASN A 212 -24.11 -10.65 -1.22
N GLY A 213 -23.72 -10.03 -2.34
CA GLY A 213 -22.64 -10.49 -3.18
C GLY A 213 -21.28 -10.39 -2.47
N GLY A 214 -20.49 -11.43 -2.66
CA GLY A 214 -19.13 -11.53 -2.16
C GLY A 214 -18.51 -12.85 -2.57
N GLU A 215 -17.21 -12.99 -2.39
CA GLU A 215 -16.52 -14.23 -2.65
C GLU A 215 -17.16 -15.39 -1.87
N LEU A 216 -17.35 -16.52 -2.56
CA LEU A 216 -17.95 -17.70 -1.94
C LEU A 216 -17.02 -18.29 -0.88
N LYS A 217 -17.56 -18.56 0.28
CA LYS A 217 -16.88 -19.21 1.40
C LYS A 217 -17.66 -20.45 1.86
N ARG A 218 -16.92 -21.42 2.32
CA ARG A 218 -17.46 -22.61 2.94
C ARG A 218 -17.28 -22.52 4.45
N LEU A 219 -18.38 -22.43 5.19
CA LEU A 219 -18.35 -22.37 6.64
C LEU A 219 -18.12 -23.76 7.25
N ASP A 220 -18.82 -24.76 6.72
CA ASP A 220 -18.71 -26.17 7.10
C ASP A 220 -18.94 -27.08 5.87
N ALA A 221 -19.00 -28.39 6.08
CA ALA A 221 -19.15 -29.38 5.03
C ALA A 221 -20.34 -29.11 4.08
N ASN A 222 -21.42 -28.49 4.57
CA ASN A 222 -22.70 -28.36 3.85
C ASN A 222 -23.15 -26.90 3.69
N THR A 223 -22.47 -25.95 4.30
CA THR A 223 -22.88 -24.54 4.33
C THR A 223 -21.94 -23.69 3.49
N VAL A 224 -22.42 -23.28 2.33
CA VAL A 224 -21.74 -22.36 1.40
C VAL A 224 -22.50 -21.04 1.41
N GLY A 225 -21.80 -19.93 1.41
CA GLY A 225 -22.36 -18.59 1.41
C GLY A 225 -21.32 -17.54 1.09
N SER A 226 -21.64 -16.28 1.30
CA SER A 226 -20.70 -15.15 1.15
C SER A 226 -20.70 -14.25 2.37
N ILE A 227 -19.62 -13.50 2.52
CA ILE A 227 -19.50 -12.46 3.56
C ILE A 227 -20.02 -11.15 2.98
N THR A 228 -20.96 -10.54 3.69
CA THR A 228 -21.61 -9.29 3.29
C THR A 228 -21.55 -8.29 4.42
N TYR A 229 -21.16 -7.05 4.10
CA TYR A 229 -21.21 -5.94 5.02
C TYR A 229 -22.58 -5.25 4.94
N ILE A 230 -23.30 -5.22 6.05
CA ILE A 230 -24.60 -4.56 6.14
C ILE A 230 -24.49 -3.34 7.05
N TYR A 231 -24.73 -2.16 6.48
CA TYR A 231 -24.75 -0.89 7.21
C TYR A 231 -26.14 -0.57 7.71
N ASP A 232 -26.28 -0.34 9.02
CA ASP A 232 -27.50 0.12 9.66
C ASP A 232 -27.46 1.66 9.78
N ALA A 233 -28.15 2.32 8.86
CA ALA A 233 -28.21 3.78 8.81
C ALA A 233 -28.96 4.43 9.98
N GLU A 234 -29.77 3.68 10.75
CA GLU A 234 -30.47 4.22 11.92
C GLU A 234 -29.55 4.30 13.14
N ASN A 235 -28.62 3.36 13.25
CA ASN A 235 -27.67 3.27 14.36
C ASN A 235 -26.25 3.70 13.99
N GLU A 236 -26.03 4.06 12.71
CA GLU A 236 -24.72 4.42 12.16
C GLU A 236 -23.64 3.34 12.37
N THR A 237 -24.04 2.06 12.34
CA THR A 237 -23.17 0.91 12.57
C THR A 237 -23.19 -0.06 11.40
N GLY A 238 -22.05 -0.66 11.10
CA GLY A 238 -21.93 -1.71 10.11
C GLY A 238 -21.47 -3.02 10.74
N THR A 239 -21.96 -4.12 10.20
CA THR A 239 -21.60 -5.46 10.67
C THR A 239 -21.40 -6.40 9.49
N ASN A 240 -20.34 -7.20 9.53
CA ASN A 240 -20.13 -8.29 8.59
C ASN A 240 -21.04 -9.48 8.96
N TYR A 241 -21.68 -10.04 7.96
CA TYR A 241 -22.48 -11.26 8.10
C TYR A 241 -22.00 -12.31 7.12
N PHE A 242 -21.91 -13.56 7.58
CA PHE A 242 -21.93 -14.69 6.67
C PHE A 242 -23.38 -15.02 6.32
N VAL A 243 -23.72 -14.95 5.03
CA VAL A 243 -25.07 -15.22 4.51
C VAL A 243 -25.05 -16.51 3.73
N PRO A 244 -25.65 -17.61 4.24
CA PRO A 244 -25.64 -18.88 3.55
C PRO A 244 -26.53 -18.87 2.31
N ILE A 245 -26.22 -19.74 1.37
CA ILE A 245 -27.04 -20.01 0.16
C ILE A 245 -27.93 -21.21 0.42
N ASN A 246 -29.23 -21.03 0.23
CA ASN A 246 -30.19 -22.10 0.29
C ASN A 246 -30.46 -22.67 -1.12
N VAL A 247 -29.98 -23.88 -1.37
CA VAL A 247 -30.12 -24.56 -2.67
C VAL A 247 -31.57 -24.90 -3.02
N GLU A 248 -32.43 -25.20 -2.02
CA GLU A 248 -33.85 -25.56 -2.25
C GLU A 248 -34.65 -24.33 -2.70
N THR A 249 -34.47 -23.19 -2.01
CA THR A 249 -35.16 -21.92 -2.35
C THR A 249 -34.44 -21.14 -3.45
N LYS A 250 -33.20 -21.51 -3.80
CA LYS A 250 -32.34 -20.86 -4.81
C LYS A 250 -32.16 -19.36 -4.51
N SER A 251 -31.81 -19.07 -3.28
CA SER A 251 -31.62 -17.69 -2.78
C SER A 251 -30.64 -17.65 -1.62
N TYR A 252 -30.12 -16.47 -1.33
CA TYR A 252 -29.47 -16.22 -0.05
C TYR A 252 -30.45 -16.35 1.11
N ASP A 253 -30.03 -17.05 2.16
CA ASP A 253 -30.84 -17.24 3.38
C ASP A 253 -30.53 -16.14 4.40
N THR A 254 -31.11 -14.98 4.18
CA THR A 254 -30.89 -13.79 5.03
C THR A 254 -31.52 -13.93 6.42
N GLU A 255 -32.43 -14.91 6.63
CA GLU A 255 -33.02 -15.19 7.94
C GLU A 255 -32.06 -15.94 8.86
N HIS A 256 -31.16 -16.76 8.29
CA HIS A 256 -30.18 -17.55 9.05
C HIS A 256 -28.74 -17.02 8.89
N LYS A 257 -28.59 -15.73 8.55
CA LYS A 257 -27.26 -15.10 8.49
C LYS A 257 -26.61 -15.10 9.86
N THR A 258 -25.28 -15.31 9.89
CA THR A 258 -24.47 -15.30 11.10
C THR A 258 -23.69 -13.99 11.18
N ALA A 259 -23.86 -13.22 12.26
CA ALA A 259 -23.04 -12.06 12.49
C ALA A 259 -21.58 -12.50 12.73
N LEU A 260 -20.65 -11.79 12.10
CA LEU A 260 -19.23 -12.03 12.25
C LEU A 260 -18.61 -10.94 13.12
N PRO A 261 -17.49 -11.20 13.82
CA PRO A 261 -16.68 -10.13 14.38
C PRO A 261 -16.35 -9.09 13.30
N ASN A 262 -16.37 -7.80 13.63
CA ASN A 262 -16.09 -6.73 12.66
C ASN A 262 -14.71 -6.85 11.98
N SER A 263 -13.80 -7.56 12.63
CA SER A 263 -12.46 -7.88 12.11
C SER A 263 -12.41 -9.12 11.18
N ALA A 264 -13.51 -9.88 11.04
CA ALA A 264 -13.55 -11.08 10.21
C ALA A 264 -14.00 -10.75 8.78
N TRP A 265 -13.04 -10.43 7.92
CA TRP A 265 -13.26 -10.19 6.47
C TRP A 265 -13.10 -11.46 5.63
N ASP A 266 -12.43 -12.46 6.19
CA ASP A 266 -12.25 -13.78 5.58
C ASP A 266 -12.39 -14.86 6.67
N ILE A 267 -13.08 -15.96 6.35
CA ILE A 267 -13.34 -17.05 7.30
C ILE A 267 -12.87 -18.38 6.73
N TYR A 268 -12.48 -19.25 7.64
CA TYR A 268 -12.04 -20.62 7.36
C TYR A 268 -12.86 -21.60 8.18
N PRO A 269 -13.06 -22.84 7.72
CA PRO A 269 -13.78 -23.85 8.48
C PRO A 269 -13.27 -24.01 9.91
N GLY A 270 -14.19 -24.14 10.85
CA GLY A 270 -13.87 -24.32 12.26
C GLY A 270 -13.15 -25.64 12.53
N VAL A 271 -12.36 -25.63 13.59
CA VAL A 271 -11.67 -26.81 14.15
C VAL A 271 -11.94 -26.88 15.65
N GLU A 272 -11.94 -28.11 16.23
CA GLU A 272 -12.20 -28.34 17.64
C GLU A 272 -13.53 -27.72 18.12
N GLU A 273 -13.52 -26.78 19.06
CA GLU A 273 -14.70 -26.09 19.61
C GLU A 273 -15.12 -24.82 18.84
N TYR A 274 -14.35 -24.38 17.84
CA TYR A 274 -14.60 -23.13 17.13
C TYR A 274 -15.55 -23.37 15.95
N ASP A 275 -16.54 -22.49 15.81
CA ASP A 275 -17.50 -22.55 14.70
C ASP A 275 -16.85 -22.17 13.37
N PHE A 276 -15.93 -21.20 13.40
CA PHE A 276 -15.06 -20.83 12.28
C PHE A 276 -13.76 -20.19 12.79
N LEU A 277 -12.79 -20.11 11.90
CA LEU A 277 -11.54 -19.36 12.11
C LEU A 277 -11.54 -18.11 11.24
N TYR A 278 -10.80 -17.09 11.65
CA TYR A 278 -10.54 -15.91 10.82
C TYR A 278 -9.14 -15.35 11.08
N ASN A 279 -8.62 -14.65 10.06
CA ASN A 279 -7.31 -13.98 10.13
C ASN A 279 -7.54 -12.47 10.30
N TYR A 280 -6.88 -11.87 11.27
CA TYR A 280 -6.92 -10.42 11.51
C TYR A 280 -5.63 -9.95 12.18
N ASN A 281 -5.06 -8.83 11.70
CA ASN A 281 -3.84 -8.21 12.24
C ASN A 281 -2.73 -9.22 12.50
N SER A 282 -2.42 -10.04 11.48
CA SER A 282 -1.35 -11.05 11.58
C SER A 282 -1.58 -12.14 12.65
N LYS A 283 -2.83 -12.42 12.98
CA LYS A 283 -3.22 -13.42 13.98
C LYS A 283 -4.36 -14.29 13.47
N ILE A 284 -4.38 -15.56 13.86
CA ILE A 284 -5.52 -16.44 13.65
C ILE A 284 -6.35 -16.47 14.93
N PHE A 285 -7.64 -16.27 14.78
CA PHE A 285 -8.64 -16.37 15.83
C PHE A 285 -9.60 -17.52 15.56
N GLY A 286 -10.01 -18.20 16.63
CA GLY A 286 -11.16 -19.10 16.64
C GLY A 286 -12.38 -18.39 17.23
N TYR A 287 -13.52 -18.47 16.59
CA TYR A 287 -14.77 -17.85 17.03
C TYR A 287 -15.78 -18.88 17.53
N ILE A 288 -16.42 -18.59 18.65
CA ILE A 288 -17.49 -19.39 19.26
C ILE A 288 -18.77 -18.54 19.27
N SER A 289 -19.68 -18.82 18.35
CA SER A 289 -20.93 -18.06 18.16
C SER A 289 -21.88 -18.16 19.35
N SER A 290 -21.88 -19.28 20.06
CA SER A 290 -22.74 -19.48 21.23
C SER A 290 -22.43 -18.57 22.42
N SER A 291 -21.21 -18.06 22.52
CA SER A 291 -20.75 -17.14 23.56
C SER A 291 -20.34 -15.76 23.05
N ASP A 292 -20.37 -15.57 21.72
CA ASP A 292 -19.88 -14.37 21.03
C ASP A 292 -18.45 -14.02 21.49
N THR A 293 -17.55 -15.00 21.39
CA THR A 293 -16.17 -14.85 21.83
C THR A 293 -15.19 -15.29 20.78
N SER A 294 -14.11 -14.48 20.62
CA SER A 294 -12.96 -14.83 19.80
C SER A 294 -11.77 -15.17 20.71
N GLU A 295 -11.06 -16.23 20.40
CA GLU A 295 -9.82 -16.63 21.05
C GLU A 295 -8.66 -16.59 20.06
N LYS A 296 -7.55 -15.93 20.45
CA LYS A 296 -6.32 -15.90 19.62
C LYS A 296 -5.66 -17.29 19.67
N LEU A 297 -5.57 -17.93 18.50
CA LEU A 297 -4.94 -19.25 18.35
C LEU A 297 -3.47 -19.14 17.98
N LEU A 298 -3.12 -18.18 17.12
CA LEU A 298 -1.77 -17.96 16.64
C LEU A 298 -1.52 -16.47 16.44
N ASP A 299 -0.28 -16.08 16.72
CA ASP A 299 0.32 -14.83 16.27
C ASP A 299 1.52 -15.19 15.38
N TRP A 300 1.52 -14.74 14.13
CA TRP A 300 2.57 -15.10 13.16
C TRP A 300 3.93 -14.58 13.60
N MET A 301 3.98 -13.33 14.08
CA MET A 301 5.22 -12.73 14.57
C MET A 301 5.77 -13.44 15.82
N ASP A 302 4.89 -13.84 16.74
CA ASP A 302 5.29 -14.63 17.92
C ASP A 302 5.81 -16.03 17.53
N SER A 303 5.45 -16.51 16.34
CA SER A 303 5.91 -17.78 15.77
C SER A 303 7.11 -17.63 14.82
N ASP A 304 7.77 -16.47 14.82
CA ASP A 304 8.93 -16.15 13.96
C ASP A 304 8.62 -16.23 12.46
N ILE A 305 7.41 -15.86 12.07
CA ILE A 305 6.96 -15.76 10.69
C ILE A 305 6.57 -14.31 10.39
N ASN A 306 7.13 -13.75 9.32
CA ASN A 306 6.66 -12.49 8.78
C ASN A 306 5.34 -12.73 8.02
N PRO A 307 4.21 -12.17 8.48
CA PRO A 307 2.90 -12.40 7.87
C PRO A 307 2.81 -11.91 6.42
N ASN A 308 3.62 -10.92 6.03
CA ASN A 308 3.63 -10.41 4.65
C ASN A 308 4.28 -11.38 3.65
N ASN A 309 5.08 -12.33 4.14
CA ASN A 309 5.63 -13.39 3.30
C ASN A 309 4.67 -14.57 3.13
N MET A 310 3.56 -14.58 3.86
CA MET A 310 2.61 -15.67 3.82
C MET A 310 1.62 -15.49 2.65
N SER A 311 1.58 -16.44 1.74
CA SER A 311 0.61 -16.45 0.64
C SER A 311 -0.67 -17.24 0.96
N SER A 312 -0.55 -18.30 1.77
CA SER A 312 -1.69 -19.09 2.18
C SER A 312 -1.39 -19.90 3.44
N PHE A 313 -2.43 -20.30 4.17
CA PHE A 313 -2.32 -21.20 5.30
C PHE A 313 -3.53 -22.13 5.41
N ALA A 314 -3.38 -23.21 6.16
CA ALA A 314 -4.47 -24.10 6.56
C ALA A 314 -4.27 -24.59 7.99
N VAL A 315 -5.36 -24.69 8.73
CA VAL A 315 -5.38 -25.28 10.07
C VAL A 315 -5.86 -26.72 9.96
N MET A 316 -5.04 -27.64 10.47
CA MET A 316 -5.34 -29.07 10.43
C MET A 316 -6.26 -29.47 11.60
N ASN A 317 -6.97 -30.59 11.44
CA ASN A 317 -7.90 -31.08 12.47
C ASN A 317 -7.23 -31.42 13.81
N ASP A 318 -5.91 -31.60 13.85
CA ASP A 318 -5.13 -31.85 15.06
C ASP A 318 -4.49 -30.58 15.65
N GLY A 319 -4.89 -29.41 15.14
CA GLY A 319 -4.41 -28.10 15.61
C GLY A 319 -3.04 -27.67 15.07
N ARG A 320 -2.37 -28.51 14.23
CA ARG A 320 -1.18 -28.05 13.49
C ARG A 320 -1.59 -27.05 12.41
N ILE A 321 -0.67 -26.14 12.10
CA ILE A 321 -0.87 -25.13 11.06
C ILE A 321 0.19 -25.30 10.00
N ILE A 322 -0.22 -25.29 8.74
CA ILE A 322 0.67 -25.26 7.60
C ILE A 322 0.52 -23.93 6.87
N ALA A 323 1.64 -23.36 6.44
CA ALA A 323 1.68 -22.10 5.70
C ALA A 323 2.63 -22.19 4.53
N VAL A 324 2.34 -21.44 3.48
CA VAL A 324 3.23 -21.20 2.34
C VAL A 324 3.81 -19.81 2.48
N LEU A 325 5.12 -19.71 2.57
CA LEU A 325 5.86 -18.47 2.66
C LEU A 325 6.59 -18.19 1.34
N ASN A 326 6.47 -16.96 0.86
CA ASN A 326 7.19 -16.48 -0.32
C ASN A 326 8.44 -15.74 0.13
N HIS A 327 9.58 -16.16 -0.31
CA HIS A 327 10.85 -15.47 -0.11
C HIS A 327 11.33 -14.92 -1.46
N TRP A 328 11.56 -13.62 -1.50
CA TRP A 328 12.12 -12.93 -2.65
C TRP A 328 13.55 -12.55 -2.32
N ASP A 329 14.46 -12.90 -3.20
CA ASP A 329 15.76 -12.27 -3.30
C ASP A 329 15.91 -11.62 -4.68
N ASP A 330 16.98 -10.87 -4.91
CA ASP A 330 17.16 -10.07 -6.14
C ASP A 330 17.10 -10.88 -7.44
N GLU A 331 17.19 -12.20 -7.39
CA GLU A 331 17.25 -13.05 -8.57
C GLU A 331 16.18 -14.15 -8.60
N THR A 332 15.67 -14.58 -7.44
CA THR A 332 14.80 -15.75 -7.35
C THR A 332 13.65 -15.58 -6.35
N SER A 333 12.50 -16.15 -6.68
CA SER A 333 11.40 -16.34 -5.75
C SER A 333 11.36 -17.79 -5.29
N VAL A 334 11.40 -18.00 -3.98
CA VAL A 334 11.33 -19.33 -3.37
C VAL A 334 10.10 -19.43 -2.48
N ASN A 335 9.29 -20.46 -2.70
CA ASN A 335 8.18 -20.79 -1.84
C ASN A 335 8.57 -21.87 -0.84
N GLU A 336 8.42 -21.57 0.45
CA GLU A 336 8.69 -22.48 1.55
C GLU A 336 7.37 -22.99 2.15
N LEU A 337 7.23 -24.30 2.30
CA LEU A 337 6.11 -24.91 3.03
C LEU A 337 6.52 -25.15 4.49
N VAL A 338 5.86 -24.44 5.41
CA VAL A 338 6.16 -24.47 6.84
C VAL A 338 5.07 -25.20 7.61
N LEU A 339 5.44 -26.18 8.40
CA LEU A 339 4.56 -26.86 9.35
C LEU A 339 4.82 -26.37 10.77
N MET A 340 3.80 -25.88 11.42
CA MET A 340 3.87 -25.42 12.82
C MET A 340 3.11 -26.35 13.74
N GLU A 341 3.71 -26.62 14.90
CA GLU A 341 3.10 -27.40 15.97
C GLU A 341 3.03 -26.56 17.25
N ARG A 342 1.92 -26.68 17.97
CA ARG A 342 1.81 -26.07 19.30
C ARG A 342 2.72 -26.81 20.27
N VAL A 343 3.64 -26.07 20.90
CA VAL A 343 4.55 -26.59 21.92
C VAL A 343 4.28 -25.96 23.27
N ASP A 344 4.57 -26.70 24.35
CA ASP A 344 4.50 -26.13 25.69
C ASP A 344 5.57 -25.04 25.87
N ALA A 345 5.17 -23.86 26.35
CA ALA A 345 6.07 -22.72 26.55
C ALA A 345 7.28 -23.10 27.45
N SER A 346 7.10 -24.00 28.39
CA SER A 346 8.20 -24.51 29.26
C SER A 346 9.25 -25.37 28.53
N SER A 347 8.95 -25.82 27.31
CA SER A 347 9.89 -26.59 26.46
C SER A 347 10.79 -25.69 25.61
N LEU A 348 10.45 -24.41 25.49
CA LEU A 348 11.23 -23.44 24.73
C LEU A 348 12.43 -22.92 25.53
N PRO A 349 13.55 -22.58 24.87
CA PRO A 349 14.68 -21.94 25.54
C PRO A 349 14.25 -20.65 26.23
N GLU A 350 14.69 -20.44 27.47
CA GLU A 350 14.41 -19.19 28.19
C GLU A 350 15.22 -18.06 27.55
N LYS A 351 14.55 -17.12 26.90
CA LYS A 351 15.14 -15.90 26.34
C LYS A 351 14.67 -14.67 27.11
N THR A 352 15.55 -13.69 27.26
CA THR A 352 15.16 -12.37 27.80
C THR A 352 14.31 -11.64 26.77
N VAL A 353 13.09 -11.29 27.14
CA VAL A 353 12.17 -10.55 26.27
C VAL A 353 12.52 -9.06 26.29
N LEU A 354 12.61 -8.48 25.09
CA LEU A 354 12.64 -7.05 24.83
C LEU A 354 11.32 -6.67 24.18
N THR A 355 10.60 -5.73 24.75
CA THR A 355 9.30 -5.27 24.22
C THR A 355 9.50 -4.08 23.28
N LEU A 356 8.93 -4.16 22.08
CA LEU A 356 8.86 -3.06 21.11
C LEU A 356 7.42 -2.58 21.00
N ALA A 357 7.17 -1.33 21.38
CA ALA A 357 5.87 -0.68 21.19
C ALA A 357 5.80 0.00 19.83
N CYS A 358 4.68 -0.15 19.13
CA CYS A 358 4.41 0.50 17.85
C CYS A 358 2.91 0.76 17.66
N PHE A 359 2.57 1.57 16.66
CA PHE A 359 1.23 1.75 16.11
C PHE A 359 1.17 1.33 14.64
N TYR A 360 2.31 1.18 14.03
CA TYR A 360 2.52 0.64 12.70
C TYR A 360 3.85 -0.10 12.70
N LEU A 361 3.91 -1.22 12.03
CA LEU A 361 5.13 -2.02 11.91
C LEU A 361 5.44 -2.28 10.43
N ASP A 362 6.45 -1.59 9.93
CA ASP A 362 6.94 -1.72 8.57
C ASP A 362 7.40 -3.14 8.23
N TYR A 363 7.20 -3.57 6.98
CA TYR A 363 7.58 -4.89 6.48
C TYR A 363 9.06 -5.25 6.76
N ASN A 364 9.98 -4.31 6.50
CA ASN A 364 11.41 -4.56 6.66
C ASN A 364 11.79 -4.70 8.14
N ILE A 365 11.13 -3.95 9.04
CA ILE A 365 11.32 -4.07 10.48
C ILE A 365 10.75 -5.40 10.98
N GLN A 366 9.59 -5.84 10.46
CA GLN A 366 9.04 -7.17 10.78
C GLN A 366 10.04 -8.27 10.42
N GLN A 367 10.61 -8.23 9.21
CA GLN A 367 11.59 -9.21 8.78
C GLN A 367 12.84 -9.23 9.69
N LYS A 368 13.35 -8.05 10.04
CA LYS A 368 14.49 -7.94 10.98
C LYS A 368 14.18 -8.50 12.37
N ILE A 369 12.96 -8.33 12.89
CA ILE A 369 12.52 -8.92 14.17
C ILE A 369 12.51 -10.44 14.06
N VAL A 370 11.94 -10.99 13.00
CA VAL A 370 11.91 -12.45 12.75
C VAL A 370 13.31 -13.01 12.68
N ASP A 371 14.21 -12.38 11.93
CA ASP A 371 15.61 -12.81 11.79
C ASP A 371 16.37 -12.73 13.12
N PHE A 372 16.17 -11.66 13.87
CA PHE A 372 16.76 -11.51 15.20
C PHE A 372 16.26 -12.62 16.15
N ASN A 373 14.97 -12.88 16.18
CA ASN A 373 14.37 -13.90 17.06
C ASN A 373 14.80 -15.31 16.72
N LYS A 374 15.01 -15.62 15.41
CA LYS A 374 15.54 -16.89 14.92
C LYS A 374 17.02 -17.10 15.27
N THR A 375 17.81 -16.03 15.20
CA THR A 375 19.28 -16.12 15.33
C THR A 375 19.80 -15.86 16.74
N SER A 376 19.07 -15.12 17.58
CA SER A 376 19.49 -14.81 18.95
C SER A 376 19.16 -15.93 19.91
N ASP A 377 20.16 -16.47 20.63
CA ASP A 377 19.97 -17.51 21.65
C ASP A 377 19.52 -16.95 23.00
N ALA A 378 19.81 -15.67 23.28
CA ALA A 378 19.63 -15.08 24.62
C ALA A 378 18.46 -14.11 24.72
N TYR A 379 18.02 -13.51 23.60
CA TYR A 379 17.02 -12.45 23.59
C TYR A 379 15.93 -12.74 22.56
N ARG A 380 14.75 -12.18 22.84
CA ARG A 380 13.61 -12.19 21.92
C ARG A 380 12.94 -10.83 21.92
N ILE A 381 12.64 -10.30 20.74
CA ILE A 381 11.82 -9.09 20.59
C ILE A 381 10.36 -9.52 20.46
N VAL A 382 9.51 -8.94 21.30
CA VAL A 382 8.06 -9.11 21.26
C VAL A 382 7.43 -7.78 20.92
N VAL A 383 6.66 -7.76 19.85
CA VAL A 383 5.96 -6.55 19.39
C VAL A 383 4.69 -6.35 20.19
N LYS A 384 4.45 -5.12 20.60
CA LYS A 384 3.19 -4.63 21.15
C LYS A 384 2.64 -3.58 20.22
N ASP A 385 1.74 -3.99 19.35
CA ASP A 385 1.01 -3.08 18.48
C ASP A 385 -0.17 -2.47 19.24
N TYR A 386 -0.07 -1.19 19.53
CA TYR A 386 -1.11 -0.48 20.26
C TYR A 386 -2.24 0.00 19.35
N SER A 387 -2.07 -0.02 18.02
CA SER A 387 -3.16 0.27 17.08
C SER A 387 -4.34 -0.72 17.21
N GLU A 388 -4.07 -1.93 17.71
CA GLU A 388 -5.09 -2.96 17.97
C GLU A 388 -6.16 -2.53 18.99
N PHE A 389 -5.88 -1.52 19.80
CA PHE A 389 -6.84 -0.98 20.78
C PHE A 389 -7.68 0.15 20.19
N ASN A 390 -7.34 0.68 19.03
CA ASN A 390 -8.12 1.69 18.33
C ASN A 390 -9.45 1.10 17.84
N THR A 391 -10.47 1.92 17.80
CA THR A 391 -11.79 1.58 17.25
C THR A 391 -12.20 2.61 16.20
N ASN A 392 -13.24 2.33 15.45
CA ASN A 392 -13.79 3.30 14.50
C ASN A 392 -14.27 4.59 15.17
N ASP A 393 -14.64 4.52 16.46
CA ASP A 393 -15.13 5.65 17.26
C ASP A 393 -14.01 6.33 18.09
N ASP A 394 -12.86 5.68 18.27
CA ASP A 394 -11.74 6.19 19.08
C ASP A 394 -10.40 5.70 18.53
N TYR A 395 -9.80 6.50 17.66
CA TYR A 395 -8.47 6.26 17.08
C TYR A 395 -7.33 6.55 18.08
N SER A 396 -7.63 7.14 19.24
CA SER A 396 -6.67 7.46 20.30
C SER A 396 -6.62 6.43 21.43
N ALA A 397 -7.49 5.41 21.40
CA ALA A 397 -7.58 4.40 22.46
C ALA A 397 -6.25 3.65 22.67
N GLY A 398 -5.52 3.35 21.62
CA GLY A 398 -4.21 2.72 21.68
C GLY A 398 -3.17 3.59 22.39
N LEU A 399 -3.09 4.88 22.07
CA LEU A 399 -2.20 5.83 22.73
C LEU A 399 -2.57 6.01 24.21
N THR A 400 -3.87 6.07 24.51
CA THR A 400 -4.38 6.12 25.90
C THR A 400 -3.97 4.87 26.67
N LYS A 401 -4.05 3.69 26.05
CA LYS A 401 -3.61 2.42 26.62
C LYS A 401 -2.12 2.41 26.91
N LEU A 402 -1.27 2.79 25.94
CA LEU A 402 0.18 2.89 26.12
C LEU A 402 0.53 3.87 27.26
N ASN A 403 -0.06 5.06 27.27
CA ASN A 403 0.16 6.05 28.32
C ASN A 403 -0.23 5.52 29.71
N THR A 404 -1.33 4.77 29.84
CA THR A 404 -1.79 4.14 31.08
C THR A 404 -0.80 3.09 31.57
N GLU A 405 -0.28 2.25 30.68
CA GLU A 405 0.75 1.26 31.00
C GLU A 405 2.04 1.92 31.49
N ILE A 406 2.53 2.94 30.77
CA ILE A 406 3.70 3.72 31.16
C ILE A 406 3.50 4.35 32.55
N MET A 407 2.33 4.94 32.84
CA MET A 407 2.03 5.53 34.12
C MET A 407 1.97 4.48 35.27
N SER A 408 1.58 3.26 34.96
CA SER A 408 1.57 2.14 35.92
C SER A 408 2.95 1.51 36.13
N GLY A 409 3.98 1.96 35.39
CA GLY A 409 5.35 1.46 35.46
C GLY A 409 5.64 0.31 34.48
N VAL A 410 4.71 -0.02 33.61
CA VAL A 410 4.92 -0.98 32.50
C VAL A 410 5.40 -0.19 31.28
N ILE A 411 6.70 -0.03 31.15
CA ILE A 411 7.33 0.76 30.11
C ILE A 411 7.97 -0.20 29.09
N PRO A 412 7.63 -0.12 27.79
CA PRO A 412 8.32 -0.88 26.75
C PRO A 412 9.82 -0.59 26.71
N ASP A 413 10.63 -1.56 26.24
CA ASP A 413 12.09 -1.40 26.13
C ASP A 413 12.47 -0.53 24.94
N MET A 414 11.73 -0.64 23.84
CA MET A 414 11.93 0.06 22.58
C MET A 414 10.58 0.62 22.09
N PHE A 415 10.66 1.68 21.28
CA PHE A 415 9.50 2.30 20.63
C PHE A 415 9.81 2.54 19.15
N LEU A 416 8.83 2.30 18.28
CA LEU A 416 8.69 3.02 17.03
C LEU A 416 7.83 4.25 17.33
N THR A 417 8.34 5.43 16.99
CA THR A 417 7.87 6.67 17.63
C THR A 417 6.85 7.45 16.82
N GLU A 418 6.46 6.95 15.65
CA GLU A 418 5.42 7.56 14.84
C GLU A 418 4.14 7.82 15.68
N ASN A 419 3.68 9.05 15.67
CA ASN A 419 2.50 9.52 16.43
C ASN A 419 2.63 9.45 17.96
N LEU A 420 3.85 9.31 18.51
CA LEU A 420 4.08 9.34 19.95
C LEU A 420 4.49 10.76 20.43
N PRO A 421 4.04 11.17 21.63
CA PRO A 421 4.43 12.47 22.22
C PRO A 421 5.84 12.42 22.81
N ILE A 422 6.86 12.36 21.97
CA ILE A 422 8.27 12.09 22.33
C ILE A 422 8.82 13.13 23.27
N GLU A 423 8.55 14.41 23.05
CA GLU A 423 9.03 15.49 23.95
C GLU A 423 8.44 15.31 25.37
N ARG A 424 7.20 14.87 25.48
CA ARG A 424 6.54 14.59 26.74
C ARG A 424 7.17 13.39 27.45
N TYR A 425 7.54 12.34 26.69
CA TYR A 425 8.22 11.17 27.23
C TYR A 425 9.66 11.50 27.66
N ALA A 426 10.37 12.32 26.86
CA ALA A 426 11.69 12.83 27.21
C ALA A 426 11.68 13.68 28.49
N ALA A 427 10.73 14.62 28.60
CA ALA A 427 10.57 15.45 29.80
C ALA A 427 10.28 14.64 31.09
N LYS A 428 9.62 13.49 30.95
CA LYS A 428 9.37 12.55 32.06
C LYS A 428 10.54 11.61 32.34
N GLY A 429 11.65 11.69 31.57
CA GLY A 429 12.81 10.82 31.72
C GLY A 429 12.58 9.36 31.34
N ILE A 430 11.60 9.10 30.47
CA ILE A 430 11.26 7.75 29.96
C ILE A 430 12.29 7.31 28.93
N LEU A 431 12.80 8.23 28.09
CA LEU A 431 13.65 7.92 26.93
C LEU A 431 15.13 8.12 27.26
N THR A 432 15.95 7.26 26.68
CA THR A 432 17.42 7.32 26.74
C THR A 432 17.94 8.36 25.75
N ASP A 433 18.96 9.12 26.15
CA ASP A 433 19.72 9.98 25.22
C ASP A 433 20.53 9.08 24.28
N LEU A 434 20.12 8.98 23.03
CA LEU A 434 20.75 8.10 22.04
C LEU A 434 22.18 8.53 21.67
N TYR A 435 22.58 9.78 21.98
CA TYR A 435 23.98 10.17 21.83
C TYR A 435 24.93 9.35 22.71
N GLU A 436 24.48 8.89 23.89
CA GLU A 436 25.30 8.00 24.73
C GLU A 436 25.61 6.67 24.02
N LEU A 437 24.68 6.18 23.18
CA LEU A 437 24.82 4.93 22.45
C LEU A 437 25.61 5.14 21.16
N ILE A 438 25.33 6.21 20.42
CA ILE A 438 26.08 6.60 19.21
C ILE A 438 27.57 6.83 19.56
N ASP A 439 27.87 7.57 20.63
CA ASP A 439 29.24 7.87 21.04
C ASP A 439 30.04 6.61 21.48
N SER A 440 29.34 5.52 21.81
CA SER A 440 29.95 4.23 22.15
C SER A 440 29.90 3.19 21.04
N ASP A 441 29.25 3.50 19.90
CA ASP A 441 29.16 2.60 18.75
C ASP A 441 30.53 2.52 18.02
N SER A 442 30.80 1.37 17.41
CA SER A 442 32.10 1.14 16.72
C SER A 442 32.08 1.64 15.27
N GLU A 443 30.93 1.86 14.67
CA GLU A 443 30.74 2.19 13.25
C GLU A 443 30.02 3.51 13.04
N LEU A 444 29.07 3.84 13.93
CA LEU A 444 28.29 5.08 13.86
C LEU A 444 28.94 6.14 14.74
N THR A 445 28.98 7.37 14.23
CA THR A 445 29.35 8.59 14.96
C THR A 445 28.28 9.65 14.71
N ARG A 446 28.31 10.76 15.45
CA ARG A 446 27.35 11.86 15.20
C ARG A 446 27.45 12.42 13.78
N GLU A 447 28.65 12.37 13.20
CA GLU A 447 28.93 12.80 11.82
C GLU A 447 28.47 11.79 10.76
N SER A 448 28.01 10.59 11.18
CA SER A 448 27.44 9.60 10.28
C SER A 448 26.07 10.00 9.74
N PHE A 449 25.46 11.04 10.26
CA PHE A 449 24.10 11.44 9.95
C PHE A 449 24.04 12.81 9.28
N VAL A 450 22.98 13.05 8.49
CA VAL A 450 22.66 14.36 7.92
C VAL A 450 22.40 15.34 9.06
N PRO A 451 23.25 16.40 9.24
CA PRO A 451 23.25 17.17 10.47
C PRO A 451 21.93 17.90 10.76
N GLN A 452 21.25 18.36 9.72
CA GLN A 452 20.03 19.17 9.85
C GLN A 452 18.87 18.37 10.45
N ILE A 453 18.67 17.14 9.99
CA ILE A 453 17.60 16.29 10.53
C ILE A 453 17.89 15.87 11.98
N ILE A 454 19.13 15.49 12.27
CA ILE A 454 19.50 15.13 13.64
C ILE A 454 19.31 16.31 14.59
N LYS A 455 19.66 17.52 14.14
CA LYS A 455 19.46 18.72 14.94
C LYS A 455 17.98 19.06 15.14
N ALA A 456 17.13 18.76 14.17
CA ALA A 456 15.68 18.94 14.31
C ALA A 456 15.06 17.93 15.30
N CYS A 457 15.67 16.74 15.47
CA CYS A 457 15.28 15.74 16.46
C CYS A 457 15.84 16.01 17.88
N GLU A 458 16.76 16.99 18.04
CA GLU A 458 17.32 17.32 19.36
C GLU A 458 16.32 18.06 20.25
N THR A 459 16.23 17.62 21.49
CA THR A 459 15.56 18.34 22.59
C THR A 459 16.60 18.67 23.64
N ASP A 460 16.87 19.95 23.89
CA ASP A 460 17.90 20.43 24.85
C ASP A 460 19.30 19.85 24.62
N GLY A 461 19.68 19.63 23.35
CA GLY A 461 21.00 19.11 22.97
C GLY A 461 21.13 17.59 23.23
N LYS A 462 20.05 16.89 23.42
CA LYS A 462 19.96 15.45 23.54
C LYS A 462 19.12 14.86 22.42
N LEU A 463 19.40 13.64 22.04
CA LEU A 463 18.69 12.91 21.00
C LEU A 463 17.86 11.78 21.62
N TYR A 464 16.54 11.95 21.66
CA TYR A 464 15.65 10.97 22.27
C TYR A 464 15.00 10.02 21.24
N GLU A 465 15.01 10.39 20.00
CA GLU A 465 14.55 9.56 18.88
C GLU A 465 15.50 9.71 17.69
N LEU A 466 15.57 8.70 16.83
CA LEU A 466 16.40 8.69 15.63
C LEU A 466 15.59 8.11 14.48
N PRO A 467 15.32 8.90 13.42
CA PRO A 467 14.66 8.40 12.22
C PRO A 467 15.60 7.60 11.33
N ALA A 468 15.07 6.67 10.57
CA ALA A 468 15.80 6.03 9.49
C ALA A 468 15.75 6.84 8.20
N SER A 469 14.66 7.57 7.97
CA SER A 469 14.51 8.40 6.78
C SER A 469 13.70 9.66 7.06
N PHE A 470 13.77 10.60 6.12
CA PHE A 470 13.04 11.86 6.21
C PHE A 470 12.61 12.36 4.85
N MET A 471 11.59 13.20 4.84
CA MET A 471 11.17 14.03 3.71
C MET A 471 11.01 15.46 4.17
N VAL A 472 10.91 16.40 3.22
CA VAL A 472 10.66 17.80 3.53
C VAL A 472 9.29 18.21 3.00
N GLN A 473 8.43 18.65 3.90
CA GLN A 473 7.16 19.32 3.55
C GLN A 473 7.43 20.81 3.37
N THR A 474 7.03 21.34 2.22
CA THR A 474 7.31 22.73 1.86
C THR A 474 6.27 23.28 0.88
N ALA A 475 6.44 24.53 0.49
CA ALA A 475 5.73 25.15 -0.62
C ALA A 475 6.73 25.93 -1.47
N PHE A 476 6.47 26.05 -2.78
CA PHE A 476 7.27 26.80 -3.72
C PHE A 476 6.42 27.70 -4.59
N GLY A 477 7.06 28.71 -5.14
CA GLY A 477 6.47 29.62 -6.12
C GLY A 477 7.43 29.89 -7.29
N LEU A 478 6.94 30.53 -8.36
CA LEU A 478 7.81 30.97 -9.43
C LEU A 478 8.78 32.05 -8.91
N SER A 479 10.08 31.88 -9.14
CA SER A 479 11.13 32.79 -8.62
C SER A 479 10.86 34.24 -8.97
N LYS A 480 10.36 34.52 -10.18
CA LYS A 480 9.98 35.89 -10.63
C LYS A 480 8.90 36.57 -9.73
N VAL A 481 8.18 35.80 -8.91
CA VAL A 481 7.10 36.27 -8.03
C VAL A 481 7.54 36.25 -6.58
N VAL A 482 8.18 35.16 -6.12
CA VAL A 482 8.46 34.94 -4.69
C VAL A 482 9.87 35.29 -4.24
N ASP A 483 10.80 35.60 -5.13
CA ASP A 483 12.14 36.03 -4.75
C ASP A 483 12.17 37.44 -4.17
N GLY A 484 13.19 37.68 -3.31
CA GLY A 484 13.47 38.99 -2.75
C GLY A 484 12.81 39.32 -1.42
N TYR A 485 12.14 38.35 -0.79
CA TYR A 485 11.63 38.47 0.57
C TYR A 485 12.64 37.87 1.56
N ASP A 486 13.02 38.65 2.57
CA ASP A 486 13.89 38.16 3.64
C ASP A 486 13.20 37.20 4.59
N VAL A 487 11.88 37.36 4.76
CA VAL A 487 11.00 36.52 5.58
C VAL A 487 9.74 36.22 4.78
N TRP A 488 9.35 34.96 4.73
CA TRP A 488 8.14 34.51 4.07
C TRP A 488 6.99 34.41 5.08
N ASN A 489 6.29 35.51 5.29
CA ASN A 489 5.17 35.65 6.21
C ASN A 489 3.88 36.07 5.46
N VAL A 490 2.78 36.21 6.18
CA VAL A 490 1.49 36.62 5.59
C VAL A 490 1.58 37.92 4.80
N ALA A 491 2.35 38.91 5.30
CA ALA A 491 2.53 40.16 4.59
C ALA A 491 3.28 39.99 3.26
N ALA A 492 4.30 39.11 3.23
CA ALA A 492 5.02 38.75 2.01
C ALA A 492 4.11 38.04 1.00
N VAL A 493 3.29 37.11 1.45
CA VAL A 493 2.25 36.45 0.61
C VAL A 493 1.31 37.49 0.01
N GLN A 494 0.79 38.40 0.80
CA GLN A 494 -0.12 39.47 0.33
C GLN A 494 0.54 40.39 -0.69
N ASP A 495 1.80 40.76 -0.49
CA ASP A 495 2.56 41.56 -1.47
C ASP A 495 2.82 40.76 -2.76
N ALA A 496 3.22 39.51 -2.65
CA ALA A 496 3.43 38.63 -3.82
C ALA A 496 2.17 38.45 -4.66
N MET A 497 1.01 38.31 -4.02
CA MET A 497 -0.29 38.23 -4.70
C MET A 497 -0.59 39.46 -5.57
N THR A 498 -0.09 40.64 -5.21
CA THR A 498 -0.26 41.85 -6.04
C THR A 498 0.45 41.80 -7.37
N LYS A 499 1.38 40.85 -7.57
CA LYS A 499 2.11 40.61 -8.82
C LYS A 499 1.39 39.65 -9.77
N LEU A 500 0.30 39.04 -9.31
CA LEU A 500 -0.50 38.05 -10.03
C LEU A 500 -1.80 38.65 -10.57
N GLN A 501 -2.66 37.83 -11.16
CA GLN A 501 -4.00 38.21 -11.60
C GLN A 501 -4.88 38.59 -10.36
N GLU A 502 -5.90 39.38 -10.55
CA GLU A 502 -6.73 39.94 -9.46
C GLU A 502 -7.49 38.84 -8.69
N ASP A 503 -7.83 37.76 -9.38
CA ASP A 503 -8.53 36.57 -8.88
C ASP A 503 -7.64 35.35 -8.67
N ALA A 504 -6.33 35.54 -8.58
CA ALA A 504 -5.39 34.44 -8.34
C ALA A 504 -5.56 33.80 -6.96
N TYR A 505 -5.30 32.50 -6.89
CA TYR A 505 -5.30 31.73 -5.65
C TYR A 505 -3.91 31.76 -4.96
N VAL A 506 -3.90 31.77 -3.62
CA VAL A 506 -2.63 31.66 -2.88
C VAL A 506 -2.09 30.23 -2.98
N PHE A 507 -2.95 29.24 -2.79
CA PHE A 507 -2.70 27.81 -2.91
C PHE A 507 -3.64 27.21 -3.97
N ASP A 508 -4.06 25.96 -3.82
CA ASP A 508 -5.04 25.34 -4.70
C ASP A 508 -6.39 26.05 -4.61
N TYR A 509 -7.15 26.05 -5.72
CA TYR A 509 -8.47 26.71 -5.78
C TYR A 509 -9.46 26.13 -4.76
N TYR A 510 -9.30 24.86 -4.38
CA TYR A 510 -10.11 24.18 -3.37
C TYR A 510 -9.59 24.34 -1.93
N THR A 511 -8.57 25.17 -1.70
CA THR A 511 -8.00 25.36 -0.36
C THR A 511 -9.00 26.00 0.58
N THR A 512 -9.23 25.36 1.73
CA THR A 512 -10.15 25.82 2.79
C THR A 512 -9.39 26.43 3.97
N GLN A 513 -10.11 27.04 4.90
CA GLN A 513 -9.58 27.54 6.16
C GLN A 513 -8.88 26.43 6.95
N ALA A 514 -9.47 25.24 7.01
CA ALA A 514 -8.88 24.09 7.69
C ALA A 514 -7.54 23.68 7.06
N THR A 515 -7.46 23.67 5.72
CA THR A 515 -6.20 23.35 5.01
C THR A 515 -5.09 24.35 5.34
N VAL A 516 -5.41 25.66 5.35
CA VAL A 516 -4.43 26.69 5.71
C VAL A 516 -3.97 26.55 7.16
N MET A 517 -4.90 26.29 8.08
CA MET A 517 -4.55 26.03 9.49
C MET A 517 -3.71 24.76 9.64
N GLY A 518 -4.02 23.70 8.90
CA GLY A 518 -3.20 22.49 8.83
C GLY A 518 -1.77 22.80 8.44
N ASN A 519 -1.56 23.46 7.32
CA ASN A 519 -0.25 23.75 6.76
C ASN A 519 0.56 24.78 7.58
N CYS A 520 -0.07 25.80 8.13
CA CYS A 520 0.64 26.89 8.81
C CYS A 520 0.75 26.70 10.33
N VAL A 521 -0.10 25.89 10.95
CA VAL A 521 -0.18 25.73 12.40
C VAL A 521 -0.06 24.27 12.83
N SER A 522 -0.99 23.41 12.39
CA SER A 522 -1.09 22.03 12.92
C SER A 522 0.17 21.20 12.64
N ASN A 523 0.77 21.35 11.48
CA ASN A 523 2.04 20.71 11.15
C ASN A 523 3.25 21.40 11.79
N ASN A 524 3.06 22.52 12.47
CA ASN A 524 4.10 23.32 13.09
C ASN A 524 3.78 23.70 14.55
N LEU A 525 3.15 22.80 15.28
CA LEU A 525 2.71 23.05 16.66
C LEU A 525 3.86 23.47 17.60
N SER A 526 5.09 23.00 17.34
CA SER A 526 6.28 23.41 18.10
C SER A 526 6.60 24.92 18.02
N ALA A 527 5.99 25.67 17.09
CA ALA A 527 6.06 27.13 17.09
C ALA A 527 5.18 27.78 18.17
N PHE A 528 4.15 27.08 18.65
CA PHE A 528 3.12 27.61 19.54
C PHE A 528 3.00 26.87 20.87
N VAL A 529 3.61 25.71 20.99
CA VAL A 529 3.56 24.85 22.18
C VAL A 529 4.99 24.57 22.67
N ASN A 530 5.26 24.89 23.91
CA ASN A 530 6.45 24.40 24.61
C ASN A 530 6.11 23.06 25.26
N TRP A 531 6.51 21.98 24.63
CA TRP A 531 6.20 20.63 25.08
C TRP A 531 6.79 20.24 26.45
N GLN A 532 7.83 20.94 26.89
CA GLN A 532 8.46 20.68 28.19
C GLN A 532 7.70 21.33 29.34
N THR A 533 7.28 22.59 29.14
CA THR A 533 6.59 23.37 30.19
C THR A 533 5.07 23.25 30.11
N GLY A 534 4.54 22.84 28.94
CA GLY A 534 3.12 22.86 28.62
C GLY A 534 2.57 24.29 28.39
N GLU A 535 3.45 25.29 28.25
CA GLU A 535 3.04 26.66 27.93
C GLU A 535 2.67 26.73 26.44
N CYS A 536 1.53 27.38 26.17
CA CYS A 536 1.03 27.59 24.82
C CYS A 536 1.00 29.10 24.50
N SER A 537 1.17 29.48 23.25
CA SER A 537 1.15 30.83 22.73
C SER A 537 0.08 31.04 21.64
N PHE A 538 -1.06 30.38 21.78
CA PHE A 538 -2.20 30.52 20.86
C PHE A 538 -2.94 31.86 20.96
N ASP A 539 -2.57 32.70 21.91
CA ASP A 539 -2.99 34.11 22.06
C ASP A 539 -1.97 35.11 21.54
N SER A 540 -0.87 34.64 20.92
CA SER A 540 0.16 35.51 20.36
C SER A 540 -0.29 36.25 19.10
N GLU A 541 0.33 37.40 18.82
CA GLU A 541 0.08 38.19 17.61
C GLU A 541 0.37 37.34 16.35
N SER A 542 1.41 36.49 16.37
CA SER A 542 1.77 35.59 15.30
C SER A 542 0.64 34.60 14.99
N PHE A 543 0.09 33.96 16.01
CA PHE A 543 -1.02 33.02 15.83
C PHE A 543 -2.28 33.72 15.32
N ILE A 544 -2.64 34.88 15.91
CA ILE A 544 -3.79 35.68 15.48
C ILE A 544 -3.65 36.12 14.01
N THR A 545 -2.43 36.46 13.57
CA THR A 545 -2.18 36.82 12.16
C THR A 545 -2.45 35.63 11.22
N LEU A 546 -2.03 34.43 11.58
CA LEU A 546 -2.28 33.21 10.79
C LEU A 546 -3.78 32.85 10.79
N LEU A 547 -4.49 33.00 11.91
CA LEU A 547 -5.93 32.83 11.98
C LEU A 547 -6.67 33.80 11.04
N ASN A 548 -6.28 35.08 11.06
CA ASN A 548 -6.88 36.08 10.17
C ASN A 548 -6.55 35.79 8.69
N PHE A 549 -5.39 35.26 8.42
CA PHE A 549 -5.03 34.82 7.07
C PHE A 549 -5.89 33.62 6.63
N ALA A 550 -6.01 32.57 7.46
CA ALA A 550 -6.87 31.43 7.17
C ALA A 550 -8.32 31.86 6.91
N LYS A 551 -8.82 32.85 7.65
CA LYS A 551 -10.17 33.40 7.49
C LYS A 551 -10.42 34.04 6.12
N THR A 552 -9.41 34.36 5.34
CA THR A 552 -9.57 34.88 3.97
C THR A 552 -9.91 33.78 2.97
N PHE A 553 -9.85 32.52 3.35
CA PHE A 553 -10.20 31.35 2.54
C PHE A 553 -11.65 30.91 2.79
N PRO A 554 -12.28 30.16 1.88
CA PRO A 554 -13.61 29.59 2.10
C PRO A 554 -13.60 28.59 3.27
N ALA A 555 -14.71 28.51 3.97
CA ALA A 555 -14.91 27.51 5.03
C ALA A 555 -14.97 26.09 4.47
N GLU A 556 -15.74 25.95 3.42
CA GLU A 556 -15.95 24.72 2.67
C GLU A 556 -15.82 25.05 1.18
N PHE A 557 -15.36 24.10 0.39
CA PHE A 557 -15.28 24.25 -1.05
C PHE A 557 -16.52 23.64 -1.71
N ASP A 558 -17.18 24.42 -2.55
CA ASP A 558 -18.37 23.98 -3.29
C ASP A 558 -17.97 23.38 -4.64
N TRP A 559 -17.82 22.07 -4.66
CA TRP A 559 -17.46 21.32 -5.87
C TRP A 559 -18.53 21.43 -6.96
N GLU A 560 -19.84 21.39 -6.61
CA GLU A 560 -20.92 21.45 -7.59
C GLU A 560 -20.94 22.81 -8.31
N ALA A 561 -20.74 23.89 -7.56
CA ALA A 561 -20.66 25.23 -8.13
C ALA A 561 -19.43 25.35 -9.04
N TYR A 562 -18.27 24.88 -8.59
CA TYR A 562 -17.04 24.97 -9.36
C TYR A 562 -17.13 24.20 -10.68
N ASP A 563 -17.60 22.94 -10.64
CA ASP A 563 -17.75 22.08 -11.83
C ASP A 563 -18.73 22.69 -12.84
N SER A 564 -19.82 23.27 -12.35
CA SER A 564 -20.83 23.92 -13.21
C SER A 564 -20.29 25.16 -13.94
N GLU A 565 -19.34 25.89 -13.31
CA GLU A 565 -18.72 27.09 -13.87
C GLU A 565 -17.56 26.75 -14.83
N HIS A 566 -16.82 25.67 -14.59
CA HIS A 566 -15.60 25.32 -15.34
C HIS A 566 -15.80 24.19 -16.36
N SER A 567 -17.02 23.62 -16.47
CA SER A 567 -17.38 22.57 -17.45
C SER A 567 -16.48 21.32 -17.40
N GLY A 568 -15.87 21.04 -16.22
CA GLY A 568 -14.94 19.91 -16.03
C GLY A 568 -13.56 20.10 -16.65
N GLU A 569 -13.22 21.30 -17.15
CA GLU A 569 -11.85 21.62 -17.57
C GLU A 569 -11.05 22.16 -16.39
N TYR A 570 -10.04 21.38 -15.95
CA TYR A 570 -9.14 21.74 -14.87
C TYR A 570 -7.75 22.03 -15.44
N ALA A 571 -7.20 23.21 -15.15
CA ALA A 571 -5.82 23.50 -15.45
C ALA A 571 -4.93 22.85 -14.36
N ASP A 572 -3.85 22.21 -14.77
CA ASP A 572 -2.83 21.72 -13.85
C ASP A 572 -2.10 22.86 -13.12
N ASP A 573 -1.49 22.54 -11.99
CA ASP A 573 -0.79 23.49 -11.12
C ASP A 573 0.26 24.32 -11.84
N ALA A 574 1.08 23.69 -12.68
CA ALA A 574 2.14 24.35 -13.40
C ALA A 574 1.59 25.37 -14.40
N THR A 575 0.51 25.02 -15.09
CA THR A 575 -0.20 25.92 -16.01
C THR A 575 -0.80 27.11 -15.26
N MET A 576 -1.46 26.88 -14.13
CA MET A 576 -2.04 27.95 -13.31
C MET A 576 -0.95 28.92 -12.81
N MET A 577 0.17 28.40 -12.31
CA MET A 577 1.29 29.22 -11.82
C MET A 577 1.94 30.02 -12.96
N LYS A 578 2.23 29.38 -14.10
CA LYS A 578 2.79 30.05 -15.30
C LYS A 578 1.90 31.18 -15.80
N ASN A 579 0.60 30.99 -15.73
CA ASN A 579 -0.41 31.99 -16.11
C ASN A 579 -0.65 33.08 -15.05
N GLY A 580 -0.05 32.97 -13.85
CA GLY A 580 -0.27 33.91 -12.75
C GLY A 580 -1.63 33.77 -12.07
N GLN A 581 -2.22 32.63 -12.11
CA GLN A 581 -3.50 32.28 -11.48
C GLN A 581 -3.33 31.63 -10.09
N LYS A 582 -2.11 31.18 -9.78
CA LYS A 582 -1.76 30.54 -8.50
C LYS A 582 -0.38 31.02 -8.03
N LEU A 583 -0.25 31.29 -6.73
CA LEU A 583 1.00 31.77 -6.14
C LEU A 583 1.92 30.63 -5.72
N LEU A 584 1.43 29.67 -4.95
CA LEU A 584 2.18 28.61 -4.31
C LEU A 584 1.62 27.24 -4.63
N SER A 585 2.51 26.28 -4.85
CA SER A 585 2.23 24.85 -4.83
C SER A 585 2.86 24.20 -3.61
N SER A 586 2.10 23.30 -2.96
CA SER A 586 2.65 22.44 -1.91
C SER A 586 3.60 21.42 -2.52
N ALA A 587 4.67 21.10 -1.81
CA ALA A 587 5.63 20.09 -2.22
C ALA A 587 6.03 19.19 -1.05
N TYR A 588 6.15 17.91 -1.35
CA TYR A 588 6.72 16.90 -0.48
C TYR A 588 7.96 16.35 -1.17
N LEU A 589 9.14 16.73 -0.67
CA LEU A 589 10.39 16.23 -1.22
C LEU A 589 10.73 14.92 -0.53
N TYR A 590 10.38 13.81 -1.16
CA TYR A 590 10.66 12.46 -0.66
C TYR A 590 12.08 12.02 -0.99
N GLY A 591 12.57 12.35 -2.18
CA GLY A 591 13.86 11.94 -2.70
C GLY A 591 14.35 12.87 -3.81
N PHE A 592 15.48 12.52 -4.41
CA PHE A 592 16.06 13.28 -5.52
C PHE A 592 15.26 13.08 -6.82
N GLU A 593 14.72 11.89 -7.03
CA GLU A 593 13.93 11.56 -8.24
C GLU A 593 12.55 12.20 -8.21
N ASP A 594 11.87 12.17 -7.06
CA ASP A 594 10.57 12.85 -6.90
C ASP A 594 10.66 14.36 -7.13
N TYR A 595 11.76 14.96 -6.70
CA TYR A 595 12.04 16.36 -7.01
C TYR A 595 12.09 16.57 -8.53
N LEU A 596 12.81 15.73 -9.26
CA LEU A 596 12.93 15.84 -10.71
C LEU A 596 11.56 15.69 -11.39
N TYR A 597 10.78 14.71 -10.97
CA TYR A 597 9.41 14.52 -11.46
C TYR A 597 8.55 15.76 -11.26
N SER A 598 8.50 16.26 -10.03
CA SER A 598 7.68 17.43 -9.69
C SER A 598 8.13 18.69 -10.45
N MET A 599 9.43 18.86 -10.64
CA MET A 599 10.00 20.07 -11.25
C MET A 599 10.02 20.05 -12.80
N SER A 600 9.93 18.88 -13.42
CA SER A 600 9.85 18.75 -14.88
C SER A 600 8.63 19.51 -15.47
N GLN A 601 7.54 19.62 -14.72
CA GLN A 601 6.35 20.37 -15.11
C GLN A 601 6.59 21.89 -15.21
N TYR A 602 7.68 22.40 -14.58
CA TYR A 602 8.05 23.81 -14.55
C TYR A 602 9.24 24.12 -15.46
N GLU A 603 9.55 23.26 -16.41
CA GLU A 603 10.68 23.44 -17.32
C GLU A 603 10.65 24.81 -17.99
N GLY A 604 11.80 25.51 -17.94
CA GLY A 604 11.97 26.87 -18.46
C GLY A 604 11.53 27.99 -17.52
N GLU A 605 10.95 27.68 -16.37
CA GLU A 605 10.62 28.64 -15.30
C GLU A 605 11.52 28.42 -14.09
N GLY A 606 12.03 29.49 -13.47
CA GLY A 606 12.70 29.42 -12.19
C GLY A 606 11.67 29.22 -11.07
N ILE A 607 11.96 28.31 -10.13
CA ILE A 607 11.19 28.10 -8.92
C ILE A 607 12.01 28.39 -7.69
N THR A 608 11.35 28.80 -6.61
CA THR A 608 11.98 29.03 -5.30
C THR A 608 11.11 28.40 -4.21
N PHE A 609 11.71 27.54 -3.40
CA PHE A 609 11.05 26.99 -2.21
C PHE A 609 11.04 28.02 -1.11
N VAL A 610 9.87 28.43 -0.69
CA VAL A 610 9.67 29.48 0.33
C VAL A 610 9.01 28.93 1.61
N GLY A 611 8.44 27.72 1.54
CA GLY A 611 7.67 27.14 2.62
C GLY A 611 6.28 27.76 2.78
N TYR A 612 5.55 27.33 3.79
CA TYR A 612 4.30 27.94 4.17
C TYR A 612 4.55 29.27 4.94
N PRO A 613 3.65 30.25 4.89
CA PRO A 613 3.87 31.49 5.59
C PRO A 613 3.99 31.28 7.11
N SER A 614 5.00 31.91 7.71
CA SER A 614 5.32 31.84 9.14
C SER A 614 5.57 33.25 9.72
N GLU A 615 5.03 33.50 10.90
CA GLU A 615 5.16 34.80 11.58
C GLU A 615 6.31 34.84 12.59
N ASP A 616 7.07 33.76 12.75
CA ASP A 616 8.18 33.66 13.70
C ASP A 616 9.56 33.96 13.07
N GLY A 617 9.57 34.30 11.80
CA GLY A 617 10.81 34.69 11.07
C GLY A 617 11.62 33.48 10.57
N THR A 618 11.11 32.27 10.70
CA THR A 618 11.72 31.06 10.10
C THR A 618 11.11 30.77 8.74
N SER A 619 11.84 30.02 7.91
CA SER A 619 11.24 29.36 6.75
C SER A 619 10.42 28.20 7.27
N ASN A 620 9.12 28.14 6.93
CA ASN A 620 8.24 27.07 7.40
C ASN A 620 8.34 25.85 6.47
N HIS A 621 9.55 25.28 6.41
CA HIS A 621 9.83 23.94 5.88
C HIS A 621 9.87 22.99 7.08
N LEU A 622 9.26 21.83 6.96
CA LEU A 622 9.17 20.86 8.04
C LEU A 622 9.74 19.52 7.60
N PHE A 623 10.53 18.90 8.46
CA PHE A 623 10.88 17.49 8.28
C PHE A 623 9.73 16.60 8.73
N SER A 624 9.34 15.66 7.91
CA SER A 624 8.56 14.50 8.31
C SER A 624 9.48 13.28 8.29
N THR A 625 9.39 12.45 9.31
CA THR A 625 10.30 11.31 9.52
C THR A 625 9.54 9.99 9.42
N SER A 626 10.25 8.92 9.07
CA SER A 626 9.68 7.58 9.10
C SER A 626 10.67 6.55 9.63
N GLN A 627 10.15 5.42 10.08
CA GLN A 627 10.90 4.37 10.76
C GLN A 627 11.72 4.94 11.93
N THR A 628 11.11 5.86 12.69
CA THR A 628 11.74 6.57 13.81
C THR A 628 11.67 5.70 15.06
N PHE A 629 12.75 5.64 15.84
CA PHE A 629 12.82 4.79 17.00
C PHE A 629 13.41 5.47 18.24
N ALA A 630 13.04 4.95 19.40
CA ALA A 630 13.58 5.36 20.70
C ALA A 630 13.83 4.16 21.62
N ILE A 631 14.65 4.33 22.64
CA ILE A 631 14.96 3.32 23.66
C ILE A 631 14.62 3.86 25.05
N SER A 632 13.96 3.03 25.83
CA SER A 632 13.57 3.37 27.21
C SER A 632 14.77 3.41 28.17
N THR A 633 14.71 4.34 29.14
CA THR A 633 15.65 4.35 30.27
C THR A 633 15.54 3.11 31.17
N THR A 634 14.40 2.42 31.14
CA THR A 634 14.16 1.19 31.90
C THR A 634 14.66 -0.07 31.21
N CYS A 635 14.99 -0.01 29.91
CA CYS A 635 15.58 -1.11 29.18
C CYS A 635 16.89 -1.57 29.81
N LYS A 636 16.95 -2.82 30.24
CA LYS A 636 18.14 -3.39 30.92
C LYS A 636 19.20 -3.88 29.94
N ALA A 637 18.82 -4.16 28.70
CA ALA A 637 19.68 -4.64 27.62
C ALA A 637 19.78 -3.58 26.52
N ARG A 638 20.10 -2.35 26.91
CA ARG A 638 20.16 -1.20 25.98
C ARG A 638 21.16 -1.39 24.82
N ASP A 639 22.24 -2.10 25.07
CA ASP A 639 23.21 -2.48 24.04
C ASP A 639 22.63 -3.42 22.99
N VAL A 640 21.80 -4.37 23.41
CA VAL A 640 21.09 -5.27 22.48
C VAL A 640 20.01 -4.53 21.70
N ALA A 641 19.21 -3.69 22.39
CA ALA A 641 18.19 -2.85 21.76
C ALA A 641 18.82 -1.90 20.74
N TRP A 642 19.95 -1.27 21.07
CA TRP A 642 20.71 -0.40 20.16
C TRP A 642 21.25 -1.19 18.94
N ASN A 643 21.89 -2.33 19.18
CA ASN A 643 22.42 -3.17 18.10
C ASN A 643 21.33 -3.62 17.11
N PHE A 644 20.11 -3.81 17.59
CA PHE A 644 18.98 -4.13 16.73
C PHE A 644 18.50 -2.88 15.96
N LEU A 645 18.14 -1.80 16.68
CA LEU A 645 17.53 -0.61 16.07
C LEU A 645 18.51 0.18 15.20
N SER A 646 19.79 0.26 15.59
CA SER A 646 20.80 0.97 14.81
C SER A 646 21.08 0.40 13.42
N GLN A 647 20.65 -0.84 13.16
CA GLN A 647 20.72 -1.42 11.80
C GLN A 647 19.90 -0.59 10.79
N LEU A 648 18.81 0.05 11.22
CA LEU A 648 17.95 0.88 10.36
C LEU A 648 18.66 2.14 9.84
N VAL A 649 19.73 2.58 10.50
CA VAL A 649 20.48 3.80 10.17
C VAL A 649 21.92 3.53 9.70
N ARG A 650 22.32 2.28 9.55
CA ARG A 650 23.63 1.91 8.98
C ARG A 650 23.63 2.05 7.47
N GLU A 651 24.82 2.28 6.92
CA GLU A 651 25.03 2.57 5.49
C GLU A 651 24.48 1.46 4.58
N ASP A 652 24.68 0.18 4.94
CA ASP A 652 24.22 -0.97 4.17
C ASP A 652 22.68 -1.04 4.04
N TYR A 653 21.94 -0.78 5.12
CA TYR A 653 20.50 -0.74 5.08
C TYR A 653 19.97 0.49 4.31
N GLN A 654 20.61 1.64 4.49
CA GLN A 654 20.18 2.92 3.96
C GLN A 654 20.51 3.12 2.48
N SER A 655 21.48 2.39 1.96
CA SER A 655 21.89 2.45 0.53
C SER A 655 21.06 1.53 -0.37
N GLY A 656 20.28 0.61 0.21
CA GLY A 656 19.40 -0.27 -0.54
C GLY A 656 17.99 0.31 -0.72
N ASP A 657 17.09 -0.52 -1.26
CA ASP A 657 15.68 -0.18 -1.52
C ASP A 657 14.80 -0.17 -0.26
N ASN A 658 15.39 -0.41 0.91
CA ASN A 658 14.69 -0.40 2.20
C ASN A 658 14.24 1.01 2.65
N VAL A 659 14.78 2.04 2.04
CA VAL A 659 14.53 3.45 2.39
C VAL A 659 14.09 4.21 1.15
N TRP A 660 12.79 4.51 1.07
CA TRP A 660 12.16 5.22 -0.05
C TRP A 660 12.42 6.73 -0.01
N ASN A 661 12.49 7.31 1.20
CA ASN A 661 12.72 8.73 1.41
C ASN A 661 14.24 9.06 1.47
N PHE A 662 14.57 10.33 1.72
CA PHE A 662 15.96 10.69 1.98
C PHE A 662 16.52 9.89 3.15
N PRO A 663 17.62 9.15 2.98
CA PRO A 663 18.25 8.44 4.08
C PRO A 663 18.86 9.41 5.10
N VAL A 664 18.80 9.04 6.38
CA VAL A 664 19.42 9.86 7.43
C VAL A 664 20.92 9.66 7.51
N ASN A 665 21.44 8.54 7.03
CA ASN A 665 22.88 8.27 6.95
C ASN A 665 23.52 9.14 5.87
N GLN A 666 24.52 9.96 6.26
CA GLN A 666 25.16 10.93 5.37
C GLN A 666 25.79 10.29 4.13
N LYS A 667 26.43 9.13 4.29
CA LYS A 667 27.07 8.46 3.13
C LYS A 667 26.03 7.90 2.16
N ALA A 668 24.95 7.32 2.67
CA ALA A 668 23.86 6.84 1.83
C ALA A 668 23.16 8.02 1.13
N PHE A 669 22.95 9.12 1.84
CA PHE A 669 22.41 10.35 1.27
C PHE A 669 23.27 10.89 0.13
N ASP A 670 24.61 10.99 0.36
CA ASP A 670 25.56 11.45 -0.66
C ASP A 670 25.62 10.48 -1.86
N ALA A 671 25.50 9.17 -1.60
CA ALA A 671 25.48 8.14 -2.65
C ALA A 671 24.24 8.26 -3.52
N LYS A 672 23.03 8.34 -2.94
CA LYS A 672 21.77 8.53 -3.68
C LYS A 672 21.74 9.86 -4.46
N MET A 673 22.25 10.92 -3.87
CA MET A 673 22.40 12.20 -4.58
C MET A 673 23.32 12.08 -5.80
N LYS A 674 24.46 11.42 -5.62
CA LYS A 674 25.42 11.18 -6.72
C LYS A 674 24.81 10.30 -7.81
N GLU A 675 24.05 9.28 -7.44
CA GLU A 675 23.33 8.41 -8.36
C GLU A 675 22.31 9.19 -9.17
N ALA A 676 21.48 10.01 -8.52
CA ALA A 676 20.52 10.89 -9.19
C ALA A 676 21.18 11.89 -10.14
N MET A 677 22.41 12.35 -9.83
CA MET A 677 23.20 13.27 -10.67
C MET A 677 24.01 12.55 -11.78
N THR A 678 24.08 11.22 -11.78
CA THR A 678 24.87 10.48 -12.75
C THR A 678 24.08 10.30 -14.02
N GLU A 679 24.59 10.88 -15.14
CA GLU A 679 24.02 10.71 -16.46
C GLU A 679 24.32 9.31 -17.00
N GLU A 680 23.34 8.69 -17.60
CA GLU A 680 23.44 7.41 -18.29
C GLU A 680 23.29 7.63 -19.79
N TYR A 681 23.99 6.82 -20.58
CA TYR A 681 24.02 6.95 -22.03
C TYR A 681 23.79 5.60 -22.70
N GLN A 682 23.11 5.62 -23.84
CA GLN A 682 22.96 4.45 -24.68
C GLN A 682 24.33 3.97 -25.18
N THR A 683 24.52 2.66 -25.17
CA THR A 683 25.80 2.05 -25.63
C THR A 683 25.53 0.96 -26.65
N ASP A 684 26.46 0.82 -27.62
CA ASP A 684 26.48 -0.29 -28.57
C ASP A 684 26.93 -1.61 -27.89
N GLU A 685 26.88 -2.71 -28.62
CA GLU A 685 27.31 -4.05 -28.16
C GLU A 685 28.77 -4.10 -27.65
N ASN A 686 29.60 -3.12 -28.03
CA ASN A 686 31.00 -3.02 -27.62
C ASN A 686 31.21 -2.05 -26.43
N GLY A 687 30.12 -1.46 -25.89
CA GLY A 687 30.16 -0.52 -24.79
C GLY A 687 30.55 0.92 -25.21
N ASN A 688 30.51 1.27 -26.51
CA ASN A 688 30.70 2.63 -26.96
C ASN A 688 29.39 3.39 -26.92
N GLN A 689 29.44 4.69 -26.53
CA GLN A 689 28.23 5.53 -26.54
C GLN A 689 27.66 5.71 -27.96
N ILE A 690 26.35 5.57 -28.08
CA ILE A 690 25.62 5.87 -29.29
C ILE A 690 25.46 7.39 -29.38
N LEU A 691 25.70 7.96 -30.54
CA LEU A 691 25.62 9.40 -30.76
C LEU A 691 24.39 9.77 -31.58
N ASP A 692 23.79 10.90 -31.30
CA ASP A 692 22.70 11.48 -32.05
C ASP A 692 23.17 12.08 -33.40
N GLU A 693 22.25 12.69 -34.16
CA GLU A 693 22.57 13.33 -35.46
C GLU A 693 23.56 14.51 -35.37
N ASN A 694 23.70 15.11 -34.15
CA ASN A 694 24.61 16.21 -33.90
C ASN A 694 25.99 15.73 -33.44
N GLY A 695 26.12 14.45 -33.11
CA GLY A 695 27.31 13.81 -32.58
C GLY A 695 27.42 13.85 -31.07
N ASP A 696 26.33 14.12 -30.37
CA ASP A 696 26.24 14.10 -28.90
C ASP A 696 25.77 12.71 -28.42
N PRO A 697 26.29 12.20 -27.29
CA PRO A 697 25.82 10.95 -26.72
C PRO A 697 24.31 10.96 -26.38
N ILE A 698 23.58 9.93 -26.79
CA ILE A 698 22.15 9.78 -26.47
C ILE A 698 22.02 9.43 -24.99
N LYS A 699 21.34 10.30 -24.22
CA LYS A 699 21.09 10.09 -22.80
C LYS A 699 19.95 9.10 -22.59
N ILE A 700 20.08 8.25 -21.56
CA ILE A 700 19.00 7.42 -21.03
C ILE A 700 18.28 8.23 -19.93
N PRO A 701 16.95 8.36 -20.01
CA PRO A 701 16.22 9.00 -18.90
C PRO A 701 16.29 8.12 -17.64
N LYS A 702 16.40 8.74 -16.48
CA LYS A 702 16.32 8.06 -15.17
C LYS A 702 14.95 7.43 -14.95
N THR A 703 13.91 8.13 -15.38
CA THR A 703 12.53 7.64 -15.39
C THR A 703 11.73 8.32 -16.49
N THR A 704 10.65 7.69 -16.90
CA THR A 704 9.71 8.23 -17.89
C THR A 704 8.31 8.14 -17.30
N TYR A 705 7.51 9.18 -17.44
CA TYR A 705 6.09 9.13 -17.13
C TYR A 705 5.25 9.66 -18.27
N TYR A 706 3.95 9.36 -18.23
CA TYR A 706 2.99 9.76 -19.24
C TYR A 706 1.92 10.64 -18.63
N THR A 707 1.70 11.81 -19.22
CA THR A 707 0.63 12.73 -18.82
C THR A 707 -0.72 12.24 -19.30
N ALA A 708 -1.81 12.84 -18.81
CA ALA A 708 -3.17 12.52 -19.27
C ALA A 708 -3.40 12.78 -20.78
N THR A 709 -2.48 13.50 -21.44
CA THR A 709 -2.49 13.72 -22.90
C THR A 709 -1.78 12.63 -23.68
N ALA A 710 -1.18 11.64 -22.98
CA ALA A 710 -0.53 10.51 -23.63
C ALA A 710 -1.55 9.70 -24.43
N SER A 711 -1.14 9.29 -25.65
CA SER A 711 -1.93 8.37 -26.45
C SER A 711 -1.76 6.95 -25.92
N SER A 712 -2.85 6.29 -25.57
CA SER A 712 -2.81 4.88 -25.17
C SER A 712 -2.35 3.92 -26.26
N THR A 713 -2.26 4.41 -27.50
CA THR A 713 -1.93 3.59 -28.68
C THR A 713 -0.45 3.65 -29.06
N THR A 714 0.31 4.64 -28.59
CA THR A 714 1.72 4.83 -28.92
C THR A 714 2.51 5.29 -27.70
N LEU A 715 2.84 4.35 -26.80
CA LEU A 715 3.71 4.63 -25.66
C LEU A 715 5.20 4.64 -26.09
N ASP A 716 5.52 5.32 -27.16
CA ASP A 716 6.86 5.43 -27.68
C ASP A 716 7.48 6.83 -27.46
N SER A 717 8.71 7.02 -27.91
CA SER A 717 9.44 8.28 -27.75
C SER A 717 8.80 9.49 -28.45
N SER A 718 7.84 9.27 -29.36
CA SER A 718 7.12 10.32 -30.10
C SER A 718 5.80 10.73 -29.47
N ASP A 719 5.36 10.06 -28.37
CA ASP A 719 4.11 10.39 -27.71
C ASP A 719 4.18 11.79 -27.09
N PRO A 720 3.26 12.71 -27.43
CA PRO A 720 3.27 14.08 -26.92
C PRO A 720 3.01 14.16 -25.40
N GLY A 721 2.48 13.10 -24.79
CA GLY A 721 2.27 13.00 -23.36
C GLY A 721 3.45 12.36 -22.60
N ARG A 722 4.49 11.88 -23.31
CA ARG A 722 5.68 11.33 -22.69
C ARG A 722 6.58 12.42 -22.13
N VAL A 723 7.03 12.26 -20.91
CA VAL A 723 7.98 13.16 -20.25
C VAL A 723 9.15 12.33 -19.72
N ASP A 724 10.32 12.54 -20.31
CA ASP A 724 11.56 11.90 -19.89
C ASP A 724 12.29 12.75 -18.87
N ILE A 725 12.63 12.15 -17.74
CA ILE A 725 13.35 12.79 -16.65
C ILE A 725 14.79 12.30 -16.65
N TYR A 726 15.71 13.22 -16.81
CA TYR A 726 17.14 12.95 -16.88
C TYR A 726 17.82 13.20 -15.54
N ALA A 727 19.14 12.99 -15.48
CA ALA A 727 19.92 13.17 -14.27
C ALA A 727 19.79 14.58 -13.68
N LEU A 728 19.84 14.65 -12.35
CA LEU A 728 19.77 15.87 -11.56
C LEU A 728 20.96 16.79 -11.88
N SER A 729 20.70 18.04 -12.20
CA SER A 729 21.73 19.04 -12.38
C SER A 729 22.31 19.52 -11.04
N GLN A 730 23.51 20.12 -11.05
CA GLN A 730 24.10 20.70 -9.86
C GLN A 730 23.22 21.79 -9.24
N GLU A 731 22.58 22.62 -10.06
CA GLU A 731 21.70 23.70 -9.60
C GLU A 731 20.48 23.14 -8.85
N GLN A 732 19.89 22.06 -9.37
CA GLN A 732 18.76 21.39 -8.74
C GLN A 732 19.18 20.69 -7.43
N ALA A 733 20.34 20.03 -7.42
CA ALA A 733 20.89 19.46 -6.18
C ALA A 733 21.13 20.54 -5.11
N ASP A 734 21.69 21.67 -5.50
CA ASP A 734 21.92 22.81 -4.59
C ASP A 734 20.59 23.37 -4.05
N GLN A 735 19.50 23.38 -4.83
CA GLN A 735 18.17 23.78 -4.36
C GLN A 735 17.62 22.82 -3.30
N ILE A 736 17.73 21.51 -3.50
CA ILE A 736 17.30 20.50 -2.50
C ILE A 736 18.11 20.70 -1.20
N LEU A 737 19.43 20.82 -1.30
CA LEU A 737 20.30 21.01 -0.15
C LEU A 737 20.01 22.34 0.57
N ASP A 738 19.68 23.42 -0.16
CA ASP A 738 19.29 24.70 0.42
C ASP A 738 18.00 24.57 1.25
N VAL A 739 16.98 23.88 0.72
CA VAL A 739 15.73 23.61 1.45
C VAL A 739 16.00 22.79 2.71
N ILE A 740 16.74 21.68 2.60
CA ILE A 740 17.12 20.85 3.76
C ILE A 740 17.88 21.70 4.79
N SER A 741 18.81 22.58 4.35
CA SER A 741 19.60 23.42 5.25
C SER A 741 18.76 24.45 6.02
N LYS A 742 17.66 24.90 5.44
CA LYS A 742 16.72 25.86 6.03
C LYS A 742 15.66 25.19 6.91
N THR A 743 15.49 23.89 6.79
CA THR A 743 14.51 23.13 7.58
C THR A 743 15.07 22.89 8.98
N THR A 744 14.40 23.39 10.00
CA THR A 744 14.89 23.38 11.39
C THR A 744 13.97 22.66 12.37
N ARG A 745 12.81 22.18 11.92
CA ARG A 745 11.77 21.60 12.76
C ARG A 745 11.23 20.32 12.16
N LEU A 746 10.77 19.44 13.06
CA LEU A 746 9.93 18.30 12.68
C LEU A 746 8.48 18.77 12.49
N SER A 747 7.77 18.10 11.60
CA SER A 747 6.31 18.10 11.58
C SER A 747 5.84 17.30 12.79
N VAL A 748 5.24 17.98 13.75
CA VAL A 748 4.74 17.35 14.99
C VAL A 748 3.24 17.24 14.90
N TYR A 749 2.76 16.00 14.93
CA TYR A 749 1.33 15.68 15.02
C TYR A 749 0.99 15.34 16.47
N ASP A 750 0.01 16.01 17.04
CA ASP A 750 -0.58 15.64 18.34
C ASP A 750 -2.07 15.40 18.16
N GLU A 751 -2.49 14.16 18.28
CA GLU A 751 -3.86 13.73 18.04
C GLU A 751 -4.86 14.47 18.91
N SER A 752 -4.55 14.70 20.19
CA SER A 752 -5.44 15.42 21.11
C SER A 752 -5.69 16.87 20.69
N ILE A 753 -4.69 17.51 20.06
CA ILE A 753 -4.82 18.87 19.52
C ILE A 753 -5.56 18.80 18.19
N MET A 754 -5.25 17.81 17.37
CA MET A 754 -5.90 17.63 16.07
C MET A 754 -7.37 17.24 16.20
N ASP A 755 -7.76 16.48 17.20
CA ASP A 755 -9.14 16.21 17.53
C ASP A 755 -9.90 17.50 17.82
N ILE A 756 -9.31 18.44 18.57
CA ILE A 756 -9.91 19.77 18.81
C ILE A 756 -10.00 20.58 17.51
N VAL A 757 -9.02 20.46 16.63
CA VAL A 757 -9.00 21.18 15.34
C VAL A 757 -10.00 20.59 14.34
N ASN A 758 -10.15 19.27 14.34
CA ASN A 758 -10.97 18.51 13.40
C ASN A 758 -12.39 18.22 13.92
N ASP A 759 -12.65 18.40 15.24
CA ASP A 759 -13.99 18.23 15.80
C ASP A 759 -14.94 19.24 15.15
N ASN A 760 -15.83 18.73 14.33
CA ASN A 760 -16.78 19.52 13.56
C ASN A 760 -17.64 20.46 14.42
N ASP A 761 -17.89 20.13 15.69
CA ASP A 761 -18.68 20.92 16.61
C ASP A 761 -17.83 21.90 17.45
N ASN A 762 -16.53 21.61 17.66
CA ASN A 762 -15.63 22.36 18.54
C ASN A 762 -14.32 22.77 17.87
N SER A 763 -14.16 22.58 16.56
CA SER A 763 -12.92 22.95 15.88
C SER A 763 -12.60 24.44 16.11
N ILE A 764 -11.31 24.78 16.13
CA ILE A 764 -10.85 26.18 16.18
C ILE A 764 -11.59 27.03 15.14
N TYR A 765 -11.93 26.43 14.00
CA TYR A 765 -12.75 27.04 12.96
C TYR A 765 -14.16 27.42 13.45
N TYR A 766 -14.91 26.49 14.08
CA TYR A 766 -16.25 26.76 14.59
C TYR A 766 -16.24 27.70 15.79
N ILE A 767 -15.24 27.59 16.66
CA ILE A 767 -15.04 28.54 17.76
C ILE A 767 -14.84 29.97 17.21
N ILE A 768 -14.02 30.13 16.17
CA ILE A 768 -13.78 31.44 15.53
C ILE A 768 -15.04 31.94 14.81
N LYS A 769 -15.78 31.06 14.13
CA LYS A 769 -17.05 31.39 13.45
C LYS A 769 -18.09 31.93 14.42
N ASP A 770 -18.16 31.42 15.63
CA ASP A 770 -19.16 31.77 16.65
C ASP A 770 -18.72 32.95 17.53
N LEU A 771 -17.46 33.42 17.40
CA LEU A 771 -17.05 34.64 18.08
C LEU A 771 -17.82 35.88 17.51
N PRO A 772 -18.17 36.87 18.35
CA PRO A 772 -18.74 38.14 17.89
C PRO A 772 -17.82 38.82 16.84
N GLU A 773 -18.42 39.50 15.87
CA GLU A 773 -17.69 40.12 14.75
C GLU A 773 -16.59 41.10 15.18
N ASP A 774 -16.74 41.71 16.39
CA ASP A 774 -15.78 42.61 16.99
C ASP A 774 -14.64 41.88 17.77
N THR A 775 -14.73 40.57 17.92
CA THR A 775 -13.76 39.72 18.60
C THR A 775 -13.07 38.75 17.63
N ARG A 776 -13.65 38.63 16.43
CA ARG A 776 -13.15 37.80 15.33
C ARG A 776 -11.87 38.37 14.73
#